data_88da9262aecc77164eddba2c036aa938
#
_entry.id   88da9262aecc77164eddba2c036aa938
#
_cell.length_a   1.000
_cell.length_b   1.000
_cell.length_c   1.000
_cell.angle_alpha   90.00
_cell.angle_beta   90.00
_cell.angle_gamma   90.00
#
_symmetry.space_group_name_H-M   'P 1'
#
loop_
_entity.id
_entity.type
_entity.pdbx_description
1 polymer ?
#
loop_
_entity_poly.entity_id
_entity_poly.type
_entity_poly.pdbx_seq_one_letter_code
_entity_poly.pdbx_strand_id
1 'polypeptide(L)'
;MMSSAVWQRSKAAAARARILGSRIGSIILILLWSSPGPALDCPAVSRTFNPANLALAAVTAFFLLFPLTLGKPGLPTHLKADEGAYYLAAQSLAFDRDLRVEPKDVDRAFQEFPFGPVNNMIVMTDDGWHTVYFAKPYIYSLLGAPFARLFGANGMLFFNMPMTMAMVWMGYLYLRRYNPPGLAALFSASFFLLSVGFSYVFWIQPEVFNMFSVAACLFFGLPRADETGLPDRRRELLLAFLSGAVLALAVYNKPMFAAVGLAPLYAHLRDRRWKTLGVWMLGAIVSMGAIAGIAVKLTGHPSAYLGVQRQGVTLCEPGKVPITPEIVKARMGGGGGGDEDGAKPSSVPNSTTGNTWTWLLRSVDVTPYEEAENIGYFLVGRHTGMLVYTPFAALALIFFLLRGRRRAGELWVLLGSVTVVGLYFLTFIAWNWQGGGGFVGNRYFITAIPAFLFLVQEIRPPRLLLAGYVVAGLFLAPLLFTPFGAPVPEPTLQAHVRGIPFRFLPLELSLRNVPGYERVSIDGLRIVGRKDVFAPQGAQMWVGGGTQVELYFIGEHPIPRAVFQVTNFAPGNHVEIRMGKAREVLDFGGEETRRVSLDPGEPFRVRRQKWATFYVYRMVVTSRTGSVKHWVRQYPPNNCPTFVQDDRTNENFFTGVALAYLGAGAQLDADLYEVQWGNTVAPPRVRAGEAFAVTTRLFNQSRFPWTADGAARVNLAYHWLDAGGKQIVEDGLRTPMPWPVPPGERVSVQQKVLAPPAPGSYILELDPVFETVAWFSQKNGGKTLRIPVEVLPGGSDAR
;
A
#
# COMPACT_ATOMS: atom_id res chain seq x y z
N MET A 1 31.33 -0.65 -11.01
CA MET A 1 32.14 -0.45 -9.80
C MET A 1 31.42 0.19 -8.60
N MET A 2 30.18 0.64 -8.71
CA MET A 2 29.41 1.20 -7.57
C MET A 2 28.67 0.15 -6.71
N SER A 3 28.60 -1.12 -7.11
CA SER A 3 27.85 -2.17 -6.37
C SER A 3 28.53 -2.68 -5.11
N SER A 4 29.87 -2.57 -5.01
CA SER A 4 30.60 -3.07 -3.83
C SER A 4 30.46 -2.18 -2.59
N ALA A 5 30.31 -0.87 -2.79
CA ALA A 5 30.18 0.08 -1.68
C ALA A 5 28.79 0.00 -1.00
N VAL A 6 27.74 -0.26 -1.76
CA VAL A 6 26.39 -0.44 -1.20
C VAL A 6 26.30 -1.77 -0.45
N TRP A 7 26.91 -2.83 -0.97
CA TRP A 7 26.96 -4.14 -0.31
C TRP A 7 27.78 -4.13 0.97
N GLN A 8 28.89 -3.39 0.99
CA GLN A 8 29.68 -3.21 2.21
C GLN A 8 28.95 -2.35 3.27
N ARG A 9 28.21 -1.32 2.85
CA ARG A 9 27.38 -0.52 3.77
C ARG A 9 26.23 -1.35 4.39
N SER A 10 25.59 -2.24 3.62
CA SER A 10 24.54 -3.13 4.17
C SER A 10 25.11 -4.16 5.14
N LYS A 11 26.30 -4.71 4.89
CA LYS A 11 26.99 -5.61 5.85
C LYS A 11 27.41 -4.89 7.12
N ALA A 12 27.89 -3.65 7.01
CA ALA A 12 28.26 -2.85 8.18
C ALA A 12 27.02 -2.47 9.03
N ALA A 13 25.88 -2.18 8.38
CA ALA A 13 24.61 -1.95 9.08
C ALA A 13 24.09 -3.22 9.78
N ALA A 14 24.16 -4.37 9.13
CA ALA A 14 23.77 -5.65 9.73
C ALA A 14 24.69 -6.08 10.88
N ALA A 15 25.98 -5.79 10.80
CA ALA A 15 26.93 -6.05 11.91
C ALA A 15 26.66 -5.13 13.10
N ARG A 16 26.37 -3.84 12.85
CA ARG A 16 26.00 -2.88 13.92
C ARG A 16 24.68 -3.25 14.58
N ALA A 17 23.69 -3.74 13.80
CA ALA A 17 22.42 -4.22 14.35
C ALA A 17 22.58 -5.45 15.26
N ARG A 18 23.49 -6.39 14.94
CA ARG A 18 23.78 -7.55 15.79
C ARG A 18 24.42 -7.15 17.13
N ILE A 19 25.32 -6.16 17.12
CA ILE A 19 25.97 -5.65 18.34
C ILE A 19 24.94 -4.91 19.21
N LEU A 20 24.01 -4.16 18.61
CA LEU A 20 22.94 -3.47 19.33
C LEU A 20 21.93 -4.46 19.93
N GLY A 21 21.53 -5.48 19.18
CA GLY A 21 20.62 -6.53 19.64
C GLY A 21 21.16 -7.32 20.84
N SER A 22 22.47 -7.62 20.87
CA SER A 22 23.10 -8.29 22.01
C SER A 22 23.16 -7.42 23.28
N ARG A 23 23.33 -6.12 23.13
CA ARG A 23 23.34 -5.17 24.25
C ARG A 23 21.93 -4.90 24.79
N ILE A 24 20.92 -4.85 23.96
CA ILE A 24 19.52 -4.72 24.39
C ILE A 24 19.07 -5.99 25.12
N GLY A 25 19.43 -7.17 24.62
CA GLY A 25 19.18 -8.44 25.33
C GLY A 25 19.81 -8.49 26.72
N SER A 26 21.01 -7.96 26.89
CA SER A 26 21.69 -7.88 28.17
C SER A 26 21.02 -6.92 29.14
N ILE A 27 20.52 -5.80 28.69
CA ILE A 27 19.75 -4.83 29.51
C ILE A 27 18.42 -5.43 29.97
N ILE A 28 17.72 -6.16 29.08
CA ILE A 28 16.46 -6.86 29.42
C ILE A 28 16.72 -7.94 30.48
N LEU A 29 17.82 -8.71 30.39
CA LEU A 29 18.19 -9.72 31.37
C LEU A 29 18.55 -9.12 32.73
N ILE A 30 19.23 -7.99 32.77
CA ILE A 30 19.58 -7.27 34.02
C ILE A 30 18.30 -6.73 34.69
N LEU A 31 17.32 -6.25 33.93
CA LEU A 31 16.05 -5.77 34.49
C LEU A 31 15.13 -6.89 34.97
N LEU A 32 15.27 -8.11 34.44
CA LEU A 32 14.52 -9.29 34.89
C LEU A 32 15.10 -9.97 36.16
N TRP A 33 16.37 -9.74 36.48
CA TRP A 33 17.05 -10.46 37.56
C TRP A 33 17.25 -9.68 38.89
N SER A 34 16.82 -8.42 38.94
CA SER A 34 16.80 -7.69 40.21
C SER A 34 15.58 -8.04 41.04
N SER A 35 15.65 -9.09 41.86
CA SER A 35 14.69 -9.37 42.92
C SER A 35 14.77 -8.27 44.01
N PRO A 36 13.64 -7.75 44.51
CA PRO A 36 13.64 -6.75 45.58
C PRO A 36 13.92 -7.38 46.93
N GLY A 37 15.08 -7.09 47.52
CA GLY A 37 15.28 -7.20 48.98
C GLY A 37 14.45 -6.09 49.67
N PRO A 38 14.11 -6.27 50.97
CA PRO A 38 13.29 -5.30 51.69
C PRO A 38 14.08 -4.00 51.89
N ALA A 39 13.60 -2.91 51.33
CA ALA A 39 14.20 -1.59 51.44
C ALA A 39 13.58 -0.83 52.63
N LEU A 40 14.44 -0.34 53.47
CA LEU A 40 14.17 0.63 54.51
C LEU A 40 13.73 1.98 53.91
N ASP A 41 12.56 2.46 54.34
CA ASP A 41 11.93 3.69 53.86
C ASP A 41 12.73 4.95 54.30
N CYS A 42 13.18 5.72 53.29
CA CYS A 42 13.44 7.16 53.39
C CYS A 42 12.63 7.90 52.31
N PRO A 43 11.63 8.70 52.64
CA PRO A 43 10.57 9.06 51.68
C PRO A 43 10.84 10.20 50.68
N ALA A 44 11.94 10.90 50.73
CA ALA A 44 12.06 12.16 49.96
C ALA A 44 13.07 12.16 48.79
N VAL A 45 14.08 11.31 48.80
CA VAL A 45 15.16 11.35 47.78
C VAL A 45 15.07 10.24 46.73
N SER A 46 14.24 9.21 46.94
CA SER A 46 14.18 8.03 46.10
C SER A 46 13.31 8.21 44.82
N ARG A 47 12.54 9.29 44.68
CA ARG A 47 11.61 9.46 43.56
C ARG A 47 12.28 9.87 42.24
N THR A 48 13.46 10.48 42.27
CA THR A 48 14.18 10.97 41.07
C THR A 48 15.13 9.95 40.45
N PHE A 49 15.63 8.99 41.19
CA PHE A 49 16.62 8.00 40.75
C PHE A 49 16.07 6.57 40.59
N ASN A 50 14.78 6.43 40.23
CA ASN A 50 14.24 5.11 39.92
C ASN A 50 14.89 4.55 38.64
N PRO A 51 15.50 3.36 38.65
CA PRO A 51 16.11 2.74 37.47
C PRO A 51 15.19 2.66 36.25
N ALA A 52 13.89 2.44 36.47
CA ALA A 52 12.89 2.43 35.41
C ALA A 52 12.73 3.82 34.72
N ASN A 53 12.76 4.91 35.53
CA ASN A 53 12.71 6.27 34.95
C ASN A 53 13.98 6.57 34.15
N LEU A 54 15.15 6.16 34.66
CA LEU A 54 16.43 6.35 33.97
C LEU A 54 16.47 5.57 32.65
N ALA A 55 16.01 4.30 32.65
CA ALA A 55 15.93 3.48 31.44
C ALA A 55 15.00 4.08 30.41
N LEU A 56 13.80 4.53 30.82
CA LEU A 56 12.86 5.18 29.90
C LEU A 56 13.40 6.53 29.39
N ALA A 57 14.08 7.30 30.23
CA ALA A 57 14.71 8.55 29.83
C ALA A 57 15.82 8.30 28.78
N ALA A 58 16.64 7.28 28.95
CA ALA A 58 17.67 6.89 28.01
C ALA A 58 17.08 6.43 26.67
N VAL A 59 16.02 5.61 26.70
CA VAL A 59 15.27 5.19 25.50
C VAL A 59 14.67 6.42 24.82
N THR A 60 14.07 7.33 25.58
CA THR A 60 13.50 8.57 25.07
C THR A 60 14.55 9.44 24.38
N ALA A 61 15.70 9.65 25.03
CA ALA A 61 16.80 10.44 24.46
C ALA A 61 17.32 9.81 23.16
N PHE A 62 17.48 8.48 23.12
CA PHE A 62 17.88 7.77 21.90
C PHE A 62 16.90 8.03 20.75
N PHE A 63 15.61 7.83 20.99
CA PHE A 63 14.60 8.00 19.92
C PHE A 63 14.39 9.46 19.52
N LEU A 64 14.57 10.42 20.41
CA LEU A 64 14.53 11.83 20.06
C LEU A 64 15.72 12.27 19.19
N LEU A 65 16.89 11.68 19.37
CA LEU A 65 18.08 11.99 18.60
C LEU A 65 18.14 11.21 17.27
N PHE A 66 17.48 10.05 17.20
CA PHE A 66 17.55 9.16 16.04
C PHE A 66 17.13 9.82 14.72
N PRO A 67 16.04 10.61 14.61
CA PRO A 67 15.65 11.26 13.35
C PRO A 67 16.72 12.19 12.79
N LEU A 68 17.63 12.73 13.61
CA LEU A 68 18.73 13.59 13.16
C LEU A 68 19.81 12.81 12.37
N THR A 69 19.84 11.49 12.51
CA THR A 69 20.80 10.62 11.81
C THR A 69 20.26 10.05 10.49
N LEU A 70 19.04 10.39 10.13
CA LEU A 70 18.35 9.85 8.96
C LEU A 70 18.37 10.85 7.80
N GLY A 71 18.35 10.31 6.58
CA GLY A 71 18.14 11.06 5.35
C GLY A 71 16.90 10.54 4.63
N LYS A 72 15.70 10.92 5.08
CA LYS A 72 14.43 10.43 4.48
C LYS A 72 14.38 10.58 2.96
N PRO A 73 14.81 11.70 2.35
CA PRO A 73 14.87 11.82 0.90
C PRO A 73 15.84 10.86 0.22
N GLY A 74 16.88 10.42 0.94
CA GLY A 74 17.88 9.45 0.44
C GLY A 74 17.47 7.98 0.62
N LEU A 75 16.33 7.70 1.27
CA LEU A 75 15.84 6.34 1.43
C LEU A 75 15.18 5.86 0.12
N PRO A 76 15.16 4.53 -0.14
CA PRO A 76 14.58 3.98 -1.37
C PRO A 76 13.06 4.11 -1.45
N THR A 77 12.43 4.73 -0.47
CA THR A 77 11.00 4.97 -0.41
C THR A 77 10.71 6.44 -0.68
N HIS A 78 10.15 6.74 -1.86
CA HIS A 78 9.66 8.09 -2.14
C HIS A 78 8.37 8.37 -1.38
N LEU A 79 7.95 9.63 -1.40
CA LEU A 79 6.64 10.04 -0.89
C LEU A 79 5.53 9.37 -1.71
N LYS A 80 4.65 8.61 -1.05
CA LYS A 80 3.54 7.91 -1.70
C LYS A 80 2.19 8.38 -1.16
N ALA A 81 1.27 8.65 -2.09
CA ALA A 81 -0.12 8.90 -1.78
C ALA A 81 -0.33 9.86 -0.60
N ASP A 82 -0.83 9.34 0.50
CA ASP A 82 -1.14 10.12 1.70
C ASP A 82 0.10 10.80 2.30
N GLU A 83 1.28 10.16 2.25
CA GLU A 83 2.53 10.71 2.76
C GLU A 83 2.88 12.03 2.05
N GLY A 84 2.76 12.03 0.72
CA GLY A 84 2.95 13.25 -0.07
C GLY A 84 1.93 14.32 0.26
N ALA A 85 0.65 13.97 0.36
CA ALA A 85 -0.39 14.94 0.68
C ALA A 85 -0.17 15.61 2.04
N TYR A 86 0.24 14.86 3.07
CA TYR A 86 0.50 15.44 4.39
C TYR A 86 1.79 16.26 4.43
N TYR A 87 2.85 15.80 3.75
CA TYR A 87 4.12 16.50 3.76
C TYR A 87 4.07 17.80 2.97
N LEU A 88 3.54 17.79 1.73
CA LEU A 88 3.42 19.01 0.94
C LEU A 88 2.48 20.01 1.61
N ALA A 89 1.38 19.55 2.22
CA ALA A 89 0.53 20.42 3.03
C ALA A 89 1.27 21.03 4.22
N ALA A 90 2.18 20.28 4.87
CA ALA A 90 3.01 20.83 5.95
C ALA A 90 4.00 21.88 5.44
N GLN A 91 4.60 21.67 4.26
CA GLN A 91 5.46 22.67 3.62
C GLN A 91 4.67 23.92 3.20
N SER A 92 3.50 23.77 2.56
CA SER A 92 2.65 24.87 2.16
C SER A 92 2.23 25.72 3.37
N LEU A 93 1.79 25.08 4.46
CA LEU A 93 1.50 25.78 5.71
C LEU A 93 2.72 26.48 6.34
N ALA A 94 3.91 25.88 6.22
CA ALA A 94 5.15 26.41 6.80
C ALA A 94 5.71 27.62 6.05
N PHE A 95 5.61 27.63 4.73
CA PHE A 95 6.22 28.63 3.86
C PHE A 95 5.20 29.62 3.30
N ASP A 96 4.00 29.16 2.95
CA ASP A 96 2.98 29.93 2.24
C ASP A 96 1.77 30.27 3.12
N ARG A 97 1.56 29.55 4.22
CA ARG A 97 0.44 29.72 5.17
C ARG A 97 -0.92 29.43 4.54
N ASP A 98 -0.97 28.52 3.56
CA ASP A 98 -2.17 28.10 2.90
C ASP A 98 -2.22 26.57 2.72
N LEU A 99 -3.28 26.06 2.08
CA LEU A 99 -3.46 24.65 1.73
C LEU A 99 -3.74 24.48 0.22
N ARG A 100 -3.43 25.47 -0.59
CA ARG A 100 -3.53 25.40 -2.04
C ARG A 100 -2.39 24.58 -2.59
N VAL A 101 -2.68 23.85 -3.66
CA VAL A 101 -1.66 23.13 -4.43
C VAL A 101 -1.24 24.02 -5.59
N GLU A 102 -0.08 24.60 -5.49
CA GLU A 102 0.47 25.53 -6.46
C GLU A 102 1.78 25.02 -7.09
N PRO A 103 2.22 25.56 -8.25
CA PRO A 103 3.47 25.14 -8.89
C PRO A 103 4.69 25.16 -7.96
N LYS A 104 4.80 26.16 -7.09
CA LYS A 104 5.90 26.29 -6.10
C LYS A 104 5.97 25.12 -5.09
N ASP A 105 4.80 24.48 -4.77
CA ASP A 105 4.78 23.32 -3.87
C ASP A 105 5.35 22.11 -4.58
N VAL A 106 5.04 21.98 -5.87
CA VAL A 106 5.57 20.89 -6.71
C VAL A 106 7.08 21.06 -6.90
N ASP A 107 7.55 22.29 -7.15
CA ASP A 107 8.99 22.59 -7.24
C ASP A 107 9.75 22.22 -5.96
N ARG A 108 9.23 22.60 -4.79
CA ARG A 108 9.83 22.22 -3.50
C ARG A 108 9.90 20.71 -3.32
N ALA A 109 8.82 19.99 -3.70
CA ALA A 109 8.79 18.53 -3.61
C ALA A 109 9.89 17.90 -4.48
N PHE A 110 10.07 18.36 -5.71
CA PHE A 110 11.10 17.84 -6.61
C PHE A 110 12.53 18.25 -6.22
N GLN A 111 12.71 19.41 -5.60
CA GLN A 111 14.02 19.81 -5.04
C GLN A 111 14.47 18.87 -3.92
N GLU A 112 13.56 18.44 -3.06
CA GLU A 112 13.88 17.54 -1.94
C GLU A 112 13.85 16.05 -2.35
N PHE A 113 12.93 15.67 -3.25
CA PHE A 113 12.77 14.30 -3.77
C PHE A 113 12.92 14.29 -5.30
N PRO A 114 14.16 14.46 -5.81
CA PRO A 114 14.40 14.63 -7.24
C PRO A 114 14.07 13.38 -8.08
N PHE A 115 13.90 12.24 -7.45
CA PHE A 115 13.78 10.95 -8.11
C PHE A 115 12.36 10.40 -8.16
N GLY A 116 11.39 11.09 -7.65
CA GLY A 116 10.07 10.51 -7.65
C GLY A 116 8.94 11.52 -7.63
N PRO A 117 7.98 11.36 -8.54
CA PRO A 117 6.71 12.04 -8.41
C PRO A 117 6.01 11.57 -7.14
N VAL A 118 5.18 12.45 -6.58
CA VAL A 118 4.23 12.05 -5.54
C VAL A 118 3.09 11.32 -6.23
N ASN A 119 3.07 10.00 -6.10
CA ASN A 119 2.08 9.17 -6.76
C ASN A 119 0.77 9.15 -5.98
N ASN A 120 -0.36 9.29 -6.69
CA ASN A 120 -1.72 9.16 -6.15
C ASN A 120 -2.00 10.04 -4.91
N MET A 121 -1.52 11.28 -4.93
CA MET A 121 -1.82 12.29 -3.92
C MET A 121 -3.29 12.72 -4.05
N ILE A 122 -4.03 12.76 -2.95
CA ILE A 122 -5.44 13.16 -2.99
C ILE A 122 -5.55 14.68 -2.82
N VAL A 123 -6.21 15.30 -3.80
CA VAL A 123 -6.54 16.73 -3.84
C VAL A 123 -8.04 16.95 -3.89
N MET A 124 -8.50 18.17 -3.59
CA MET A 124 -9.90 18.55 -3.61
C MET A 124 -10.13 19.92 -4.25
N THR A 125 -11.35 20.14 -4.70
CA THR A 125 -11.85 21.41 -5.23
C THR A 125 -13.34 21.59 -4.92
N ASP A 126 -13.79 22.82 -4.98
CA ASP A 126 -15.22 23.19 -4.91
C ASP A 126 -15.66 24.08 -6.08
N ASP A 127 -14.74 24.54 -6.91
CA ASP A 127 -14.94 25.49 -7.97
C ASP A 127 -14.67 24.93 -9.40
N GLY A 128 -14.84 23.63 -9.58
CA GLY A 128 -14.64 22.99 -10.88
C GLY A 128 -13.17 22.90 -11.30
N TRP A 129 -12.27 22.74 -10.35
CA TRP A 129 -10.82 22.59 -10.52
C TRP A 129 -10.06 23.87 -10.89
N HIS A 130 -10.64 25.03 -10.68
CA HIS A 130 -9.90 26.31 -10.80
C HIS A 130 -8.97 26.52 -9.62
N THR A 131 -9.41 26.15 -8.41
CA THR A 131 -8.57 26.13 -7.22
C THR A 131 -8.46 24.71 -6.67
N VAL A 132 -7.23 24.27 -6.42
CA VAL A 132 -6.93 22.91 -5.95
C VAL A 132 -6.35 22.98 -4.55
N TYR A 133 -6.87 22.17 -3.64
CA TYR A 133 -6.42 22.09 -2.25
C TYR A 133 -5.95 20.69 -1.88
N PHE A 134 -5.06 20.60 -0.89
CA PHE A 134 -4.72 19.31 -0.27
C PHE A 134 -5.95 18.69 0.42
N ALA A 135 -6.33 17.44 0.06
CA ALA A 135 -7.59 16.83 0.48
C ALA A 135 -7.45 15.89 1.68
N LYS A 136 -6.57 16.21 2.62
CA LYS A 136 -6.41 15.47 3.87
C LYS A 136 -6.69 16.38 5.06
N PRO A 137 -7.12 15.84 6.23
CA PRO A 137 -7.24 16.62 7.45
C PRO A 137 -5.92 17.29 7.79
N TYR A 138 -5.91 18.60 7.80
CA TYR A 138 -4.69 19.42 7.82
C TYR A 138 -4.00 19.50 9.18
N ILE A 139 -4.67 19.13 10.28
CA ILE A 139 -4.18 19.40 11.65
C ILE A 139 -2.83 18.72 11.95
N TYR A 140 -2.59 17.51 11.43
CA TYR A 140 -1.30 16.84 11.53
C TYR A 140 -0.22 17.64 10.81
N SER A 141 -0.50 18.08 9.58
CA SER A 141 0.39 18.93 8.77
C SER A 141 0.64 20.27 9.42
N LEU A 142 -0.37 20.91 10.00
CA LEU A 142 -0.23 22.20 10.69
C LEU A 142 0.73 22.11 11.89
N LEU A 143 0.54 21.11 12.73
CA LEU A 143 1.41 20.92 13.91
C LEU A 143 2.80 20.43 13.53
N GLY A 144 2.93 19.71 12.43
CA GLY A 144 4.21 19.28 11.84
C GLY A 144 4.95 20.36 11.06
N ALA A 145 4.24 21.43 10.61
CA ALA A 145 4.79 22.47 9.75
C ALA A 145 6.07 23.14 10.29
N PRO A 146 6.20 23.50 11.59
CA PRO A 146 7.45 24.06 12.12
C PRO A 146 8.65 23.11 11.96
N PHE A 147 8.40 21.82 12.15
CA PHE A 147 9.44 20.79 12.03
C PHE A 147 9.81 20.55 10.56
N ALA A 148 8.82 20.53 9.66
CA ALA A 148 9.02 20.43 8.21
C ALA A 148 9.83 21.65 7.70
N ARG A 149 9.58 22.85 8.23
CA ARG A 149 10.33 24.06 7.89
C ARG A 149 11.81 23.99 8.28
N LEU A 150 12.12 23.41 9.46
CA LEU A 150 13.47 23.38 10.01
C LEU A 150 14.31 22.20 9.48
N PHE A 151 13.69 21.07 9.23
CA PHE A 151 14.38 19.80 8.95
C PHE A 151 13.85 19.04 7.73
N GLY A 152 13.00 19.67 6.91
CA GLY A 152 12.39 19.01 5.74
C GLY A 152 11.58 17.78 6.14
N ALA A 153 11.65 16.72 5.32
CA ALA A 153 10.94 15.46 5.57
C ALA A 153 11.37 14.78 6.88
N ASN A 154 12.64 14.92 7.28
CA ASN A 154 13.12 14.42 8.57
C ASN A 154 12.43 15.10 9.75
N GLY A 155 11.99 16.35 9.57
CA GLY A 155 11.24 17.10 10.58
C GLY A 155 9.91 16.44 10.95
N MET A 156 9.25 15.81 10.00
CA MET A 156 8.01 15.06 10.26
C MET A 156 8.28 13.79 11.08
N LEU A 157 9.42 13.13 10.87
CA LEU A 157 9.87 12.01 11.71
C LEU A 157 10.19 12.50 13.12
N PHE A 158 10.87 13.66 13.21
CA PHE A 158 11.16 14.31 14.49
C PHE A 158 9.88 14.74 15.21
N PHE A 159 8.82 15.08 14.50
CA PHE A 159 7.49 15.36 15.09
C PHE A 159 6.81 14.10 15.63
N ASN A 160 6.92 12.94 14.94
CA ASN A 160 6.30 11.68 15.35
C ASN A 160 6.96 11.05 16.59
N MET A 161 8.29 11.17 16.74
CA MET A 161 9.04 10.53 17.83
C MET A 161 8.65 11.01 19.24
N PRO A 162 8.57 12.31 19.52
CA PRO A 162 8.12 12.80 20.83
C PRO A 162 6.74 12.30 21.21
N MET A 163 5.82 12.23 20.26
CA MET A 163 4.47 11.70 20.51
C MET A 163 4.51 10.22 20.89
N THR A 164 5.36 9.44 20.23
CA THR A 164 5.54 8.02 20.54
C THR A 164 6.13 7.86 21.95
N MET A 165 7.15 8.62 22.28
CA MET A 165 7.75 8.59 23.61
C MET A 165 6.78 9.09 24.70
N ALA A 166 5.98 10.11 24.39
CA ALA A 166 4.94 10.57 25.31
C ALA A 166 3.89 9.48 25.58
N MET A 167 3.52 8.69 24.57
CA MET A 167 2.62 7.52 24.78
C MET A 167 3.27 6.48 25.70
N VAL A 168 4.54 6.18 25.53
CA VAL A 168 5.28 5.26 26.41
C VAL A 168 5.30 5.79 27.85
N TRP A 169 5.56 7.07 28.05
CA TRP A 169 5.52 7.69 29.37
C TRP A 169 4.11 7.72 29.98
N MET A 170 3.08 8.06 29.22
CA MET A 170 1.69 8.02 29.70
C MET A 170 1.27 6.62 30.15
N GLY A 171 1.64 5.61 29.35
CA GLY A 171 1.39 4.21 29.69
C GLY A 171 2.13 3.79 30.96
N TYR A 172 3.41 4.12 31.08
CA TYR A 172 4.20 3.86 32.28
C TYR A 172 3.60 4.53 33.52
N LEU A 173 3.25 5.83 33.42
CA LEU A 173 2.66 6.59 34.54
C LEU A 173 1.27 6.07 34.93
N TYR A 174 0.52 5.50 33.99
CA TYR A 174 -0.74 4.83 34.28
C TYR A 174 -0.51 3.48 34.98
N LEU A 175 0.34 2.61 34.42
CA LEU A 175 0.55 1.24 34.88
C LEU A 175 1.30 1.15 36.24
N ARG A 176 2.23 2.08 36.51
CA ARG A 176 3.01 2.08 37.76
C ARG A 176 2.15 2.30 39.01
N ARG A 177 0.87 2.71 38.86
CA ARG A 177 -0.08 2.82 39.96
C ARG A 177 -0.49 1.47 40.52
N TYR A 178 -0.35 0.43 39.72
CA TYR A 178 -0.84 -0.91 40.02
C TYR A 178 0.26 -1.97 39.94
N ASN A 179 1.42 -1.62 39.43
CA ASN A 179 2.52 -2.54 39.14
C ASN A 179 3.87 -1.98 39.64
N PRO A 180 4.84 -2.84 39.91
CA PRO A 180 6.22 -2.40 40.15
C PRO A 180 6.73 -1.54 38.99
N PRO A 181 7.53 -0.47 39.28
CA PRO A 181 7.97 0.47 38.24
C PRO A 181 8.67 -0.18 37.03
N GLY A 182 9.54 -1.15 37.28
CA GLY A 182 10.26 -1.88 36.23
C GLY A 182 9.31 -2.65 35.31
N LEU A 183 8.31 -3.34 35.85
CA LEU A 183 7.33 -4.09 35.08
C LEU A 183 6.40 -3.15 34.29
N ALA A 184 5.99 -2.04 34.91
CA ALA A 184 5.18 -1.01 34.22
C ALA A 184 5.93 -0.36 33.06
N ALA A 185 7.22 -0.03 33.25
CA ALA A 185 8.06 0.54 32.21
C ALA A 185 8.29 -0.46 31.06
N LEU A 186 8.62 -1.70 31.39
CA LEU A 186 8.85 -2.78 30.45
C LEU A 186 7.59 -3.03 29.57
N PHE A 187 6.41 -3.16 30.21
CA PHE A 187 5.17 -3.40 29.50
C PHE A 187 4.80 -2.21 28.61
N SER A 188 4.89 -0.98 29.11
CA SER A 188 4.54 0.21 28.33
C SER A 188 5.48 0.40 27.15
N ALA A 189 6.78 0.24 27.32
CA ALA A 189 7.75 0.30 26.22
C ALA A 189 7.48 -0.80 25.19
N SER A 190 7.29 -2.05 25.63
CA SER A 190 6.98 -3.17 24.74
C SER A 190 5.68 -2.97 23.99
N PHE A 191 4.65 -2.43 24.64
CA PHE A 191 3.34 -2.18 24.04
C PHE A 191 3.42 -1.28 22.81
N PHE A 192 4.18 -0.20 22.88
CA PHE A 192 4.28 0.76 21.77
C PHE A 192 5.42 0.45 20.80
N LEU A 193 6.59 0.02 21.31
CA LEU A 193 7.78 -0.17 20.48
C LEU A 193 7.83 -1.55 19.81
N LEU A 194 7.21 -2.59 20.40
CA LEU A 194 7.10 -3.92 19.81
C LEU A 194 5.71 -4.14 19.20
N SER A 195 5.30 -3.22 18.37
CA SER A 195 4.05 -3.28 17.60
C SER A 195 4.28 -2.71 16.21
N VAL A 196 3.42 -3.07 15.27
CA VAL A 196 3.43 -2.45 13.93
C VAL A 196 3.23 -0.94 14.00
N GLY A 197 2.61 -0.43 15.06
CA GLY A 197 2.44 1.01 15.29
C GLY A 197 3.76 1.78 15.32
N PHE A 198 4.84 1.14 15.77
CA PHE A 198 6.16 1.74 15.74
C PHE A 198 6.69 1.98 14.33
N SER A 199 6.38 1.11 13.36
CA SER A 199 6.77 1.31 11.97
C SER A 199 6.15 2.57 11.35
N TYR A 200 4.96 2.97 11.81
CA TYR A 200 4.28 4.19 11.36
C TYR A 200 4.94 5.48 11.86
N VAL A 201 5.87 5.41 12.82
CA VAL A 201 6.67 6.57 13.24
C VAL A 201 7.53 7.09 12.08
N PHE A 202 8.01 6.20 11.22
CA PHE A 202 8.87 6.49 10.08
C PHE A 202 8.11 6.94 8.84
N TRP A 203 6.79 7.03 8.93
CA TRP A 203 5.90 7.47 7.88
C TRP A 203 5.34 8.85 8.18
N ILE A 204 5.24 9.68 7.14
CA ILE A 204 4.65 11.02 7.23
C ILE A 204 3.12 10.88 7.12
N GLN A 205 2.53 10.29 8.16
CA GLN A 205 1.10 10.03 8.24
C GLN A 205 0.55 10.28 9.64
N PRO A 206 -0.76 10.59 9.78
CA PRO A 206 -1.34 11.00 11.04
C PRO A 206 -1.60 9.86 12.03
N GLU A 207 -1.23 8.61 11.71
CA GLU A 207 -1.54 7.46 12.56
C GLU A 207 -0.92 7.60 13.95
N VAL A 208 0.35 7.98 14.04
CA VAL A 208 1.04 8.21 15.34
C VAL A 208 0.40 9.37 16.09
N PHE A 209 0.07 10.45 15.40
CA PHE A 209 -0.62 11.61 15.97
C PHE A 209 -2.02 11.24 16.52
N ASN A 210 -2.77 10.43 15.78
CA ASN A 210 -4.08 9.95 16.22
C ASN A 210 -3.94 8.97 17.42
N MET A 211 -2.96 8.06 17.39
CA MET A 211 -2.65 7.18 18.53
C MET A 211 -2.31 7.99 19.78
N PHE A 212 -1.47 9.03 19.64
CA PHE A 212 -1.15 9.94 20.73
C PHE A 212 -2.40 10.66 21.26
N SER A 213 -3.27 11.14 20.36
CA SER A 213 -4.51 11.83 20.76
C SER A 213 -5.45 10.90 21.54
N VAL A 214 -5.60 9.64 21.11
CA VAL A 214 -6.39 8.62 21.83
C VAL A 214 -5.74 8.31 23.20
N ALA A 215 -4.43 8.08 23.24
CA ALA A 215 -3.73 7.81 24.50
C ALA A 215 -3.86 8.97 25.49
N ALA A 216 -3.65 10.20 25.02
CA ALA A 216 -3.73 11.41 25.84
C ALA A 216 -5.17 11.67 26.34
N CYS A 217 -6.18 11.47 25.48
CA CYS A 217 -7.57 11.54 25.88
C CYS A 217 -7.87 10.63 27.06
N LEU A 218 -7.47 9.36 26.98
CA LEU A 218 -7.70 8.38 28.04
C LEU A 218 -6.83 8.64 29.28
N PHE A 219 -5.56 9.00 29.08
CA PHE A 219 -4.65 9.32 30.19
C PHE A 219 -5.12 10.50 31.03
N PHE A 220 -5.67 11.54 30.38
CA PHE A 220 -6.19 12.72 31.07
C PHE A 220 -7.63 12.55 31.57
N GLY A 221 -8.46 11.78 30.85
CA GLY A 221 -9.91 11.67 31.10
C GLY A 221 -10.33 10.52 32.01
N LEU A 222 -9.53 9.45 32.14
CA LEU A 222 -9.88 8.34 33.03
C LEU A 222 -9.58 8.70 34.51
N PRO A 223 -10.44 8.26 35.45
CA PRO A 223 -10.26 8.49 36.88
C PRO A 223 -8.88 7.99 37.36
N ARG A 224 -8.27 8.78 38.21
CA ARG A 224 -7.05 8.41 38.90
C ARG A 224 -7.43 7.85 40.27
N ALA A 225 -7.00 6.65 40.59
CA ALA A 225 -7.06 6.18 41.98
C ALA A 225 -6.11 7.08 42.79
N ASP A 226 -6.67 7.79 43.77
CA ASP A 226 -5.96 8.81 44.51
C ASP A 226 -4.78 8.24 45.25
N GLU A 227 -3.61 8.80 45.03
CA GLU A 227 -2.51 8.85 45.98
C GLU A 227 -2.91 9.92 47.00
N THR A 228 -3.46 9.52 48.14
CA THR A 228 -3.56 10.25 49.41
C THR A 228 -3.55 11.80 49.27
N GLY A 229 -4.71 12.40 49.00
CA GLY A 229 -4.87 13.85 48.99
C GLY A 229 -6.09 14.28 48.18
N LEU A 230 -6.83 15.30 48.65
CA LEU A 230 -7.90 15.95 47.90
C LEU A 230 -7.35 16.36 46.53
N PRO A 231 -7.99 15.96 45.41
CA PRO A 231 -7.50 16.33 44.09
C PRO A 231 -7.52 17.85 43.96
N ASP A 232 -6.41 18.45 43.53
CA ASP A 232 -6.38 19.85 43.15
C ASP A 232 -7.43 20.07 42.05
N ARG A 233 -8.52 20.69 42.41
CA ARG A 233 -9.68 20.90 41.52
C ARG A 233 -9.29 21.62 40.23
N ARG A 234 -8.28 22.51 40.27
CA ARG A 234 -7.80 23.21 39.09
C ARG A 234 -7.12 22.24 38.14
N ARG A 235 -6.30 21.33 38.69
CA ARG A 235 -5.62 20.28 37.93
C ARG A 235 -6.63 19.31 37.31
N GLU A 236 -7.67 18.90 38.05
CA GLU A 236 -8.72 18.02 37.53
C GLU A 236 -9.47 18.67 36.34
N LEU A 237 -9.86 19.93 36.46
CA LEU A 237 -10.54 20.67 35.38
C LEU A 237 -9.63 20.85 34.16
N LEU A 238 -8.34 21.18 34.38
CA LEU A 238 -7.35 21.29 33.28
C LEU A 238 -7.21 19.97 32.52
N LEU A 239 -7.08 18.86 33.24
CA LEU A 239 -6.93 17.54 32.63
C LEU A 239 -8.20 17.13 31.87
N ALA A 240 -9.38 17.45 32.40
CA ALA A 240 -10.65 17.22 31.70
C ALA A 240 -10.69 18.05 30.39
N PHE A 241 -10.37 19.33 30.44
CA PHE A 241 -10.28 20.16 29.24
C PHE A 241 -9.32 19.58 28.20
N LEU A 242 -8.10 19.22 28.59
CA LEU A 242 -7.12 18.62 27.72
C LEU A 242 -7.59 17.29 27.14
N SER A 243 -8.26 16.45 27.93
CA SER A 243 -8.85 15.19 27.43
C SER A 243 -9.86 15.43 26.31
N GLY A 244 -10.79 16.37 26.52
CA GLY A 244 -11.77 16.74 25.47
C GLY A 244 -11.10 17.36 24.23
N ALA A 245 -10.12 18.23 24.45
CA ALA A 245 -9.41 18.92 23.37
C ALA A 245 -8.65 17.92 22.47
N VAL A 246 -7.90 16.99 23.05
CA VAL A 246 -7.13 16.00 22.25
C VAL A 246 -8.05 14.96 21.60
N LEU A 247 -9.22 14.65 22.21
CA LEU A 247 -10.24 13.83 21.55
C LEU A 247 -10.71 14.49 20.25
N ALA A 248 -10.95 15.80 20.27
CA ALA A 248 -11.36 16.54 19.07
C ALA A 248 -10.34 16.42 17.93
N LEU A 249 -9.03 16.36 18.22
CA LEU A 249 -7.98 16.15 17.22
C LEU A 249 -8.14 14.79 16.50
N ALA A 250 -8.35 13.71 17.27
CA ALA A 250 -8.55 12.37 16.70
C ALA A 250 -9.87 12.30 15.91
N VAL A 251 -10.94 12.90 16.42
CA VAL A 251 -12.28 12.91 15.80
C VAL A 251 -12.27 13.71 14.50
N TYR A 252 -11.59 14.84 14.44
CA TYR A 252 -11.46 15.61 13.21
C TYR A 252 -10.78 14.82 12.08
N ASN A 253 -9.75 14.04 12.42
CA ASN A 253 -9.09 13.17 11.46
C ASN A 253 -9.96 11.95 11.07
N LYS A 254 -10.61 11.32 12.04
CA LYS A 254 -11.44 10.12 11.84
C LYS A 254 -12.62 10.11 12.83
N PRO A 255 -13.82 10.50 12.40
CA PRO A 255 -14.98 10.72 13.30
C PRO A 255 -15.36 9.53 14.19
N MET A 256 -15.12 8.28 13.75
CA MET A 256 -15.46 7.07 14.53
C MET A 256 -14.72 6.99 15.88
N PHE A 257 -13.59 7.68 16.03
CA PHE A 257 -12.86 7.71 17.31
C PHE A 257 -13.55 8.53 18.41
N ALA A 258 -14.65 9.23 18.08
CA ALA A 258 -15.54 9.80 19.10
C ALA A 258 -16.02 8.75 20.12
N ALA A 259 -16.18 7.50 19.70
CA ALA A 259 -16.57 6.39 20.56
C ALA A 259 -15.58 6.16 21.73
N VAL A 260 -14.30 6.46 21.57
CA VAL A 260 -13.29 6.35 22.65
C VAL A 260 -13.62 7.31 23.80
N GLY A 261 -14.24 8.45 23.51
CA GLY A 261 -14.69 9.43 24.50
C GLY A 261 -15.82 8.94 25.42
N LEU A 262 -16.48 7.83 25.07
CA LEU A 262 -17.57 7.26 25.90
C LEU A 262 -17.05 6.79 27.27
N ALA A 263 -15.80 6.35 27.40
CA ALA A 263 -15.25 5.92 28.68
C ALA A 263 -15.01 7.09 29.67
N PRO A 264 -14.37 8.21 29.34
CA PRO A 264 -14.33 9.42 30.14
C PRO A 264 -15.72 9.99 30.43
N LEU A 265 -16.58 10.04 29.40
CA LEU A 265 -17.97 10.50 29.57
C LEU A 265 -18.70 9.67 30.63
N TYR A 266 -18.67 8.34 30.52
CA TYR A 266 -19.28 7.44 31.49
C TYR A 266 -18.72 7.65 32.90
N ALA A 267 -17.41 7.78 33.04
CA ALA A 267 -16.76 8.01 34.34
C ALA A 267 -17.25 9.30 35.00
N HIS A 268 -17.34 10.40 34.28
CA HIS A 268 -17.85 11.67 34.79
C HIS A 268 -19.33 11.60 35.15
N LEU A 269 -20.17 10.92 34.33
CA LEU A 269 -21.59 10.73 34.59
C LEU A 269 -21.83 9.86 35.81
N ARG A 270 -21.15 8.72 35.92
CA ARG A 270 -21.28 7.79 37.05
C ARG A 270 -20.94 8.46 38.39
N ASP A 271 -19.85 9.23 38.41
CA ASP A 271 -19.36 9.90 39.61
C ASP A 271 -20.05 11.25 39.85
N ARG A 272 -21.04 11.62 39.03
CA ARG A 272 -21.81 12.90 39.08
C ARG A 272 -20.92 14.15 39.07
N ARG A 273 -19.81 14.10 38.35
CA ARG A 273 -18.81 15.18 38.20
C ARG A 273 -19.23 16.18 37.12
N TRP A 274 -20.40 16.81 37.28
CA TRP A 274 -21.01 17.65 36.27
C TRP A 274 -20.13 18.80 35.79
N LYS A 275 -19.39 19.46 36.70
CA LYS A 275 -18.47 20.55 36.34
C LYS A 275 -17.31 20.05 35.49
N THR A 276 -16.72 18.92 35.85
CA THR A 276 -15.65 18.29 35.11
C THR A 276 -16.11 17.83 33.75
N LEU A 277 -17.33 17.26 33.66
CA LEU A 277 -17.98 16.90 32.42
C LEU A 277 -18.21 18.13 31.51
N GLY A 278 -18.72 19.22 32.05
CA GLY A 278 -18.94 20.46 31.29
C GLY A 278 -17.62 21.01 30.74
N VAL A 279 -16.53 20.99 31.53
CA VAL A 279 -15.21 21.43 31.08
C VAL A 279 -14.60 20.47 30.06
N TRP A 280 -14.82 19.17 30.20
CA TRP A 280 -14.42 18.16 29.20
C TRP A 280 -15.12 18.40 27.84
N MET A 281 -16.44 18.60 27.87
CA MET A 281 -17.21 18.94 26.66
C MET A 281 -16.77 20.27 26.06
N LEU A 282 -16.51 21.28 26.89
CA LEU A 282 -16.00 22.59 26.45
C LEU A 282 -14.67 22.43 25.72
N GLY A 283 -13.74 21.63 26.26
CA GLY A 283 -12.46 21.31 25.60
C GLY A 283 -12.65 20.71 24.22
N ALA A 284 -13.58 19.74 24.08
CA ALA A 284 -13.87 19.11 22.79
C ALA A 284 -14.52 20.09 21.81
N ILE A 285 -15.53 20.86 22.24
CA ILE A 285 -16.27 21.79 21.38
C ILE A 285 -15.38 22.94 20.92
N VAL A 286 -14.63 23.57 21.83
CA VAL A 286 -13.75 24.70 21.51
C VAL A 286 -12.65 24.26 20.53
N SER A 287 -12.02 23.09 20.78
CA SER A 287 -10.97 22.57 19.91
C SER A 287 -11.52 22.19 18.53
N MET A 288 -12.67 21.50 18.47
CA MET A 288 -13.30 21.16 17.19
C MET A 288 -13.70 22.43 16.42
N GLY A 289 -14.31 23.41 17.10
CA GLY A 289 -14.68 24.70 16.49
C GLY A 289 -13.47 25.47 15.96
N ALA A 290 -12.37 25.49 16.72
CA ALA A 290 -11.13 26.14 16.29
C ALA A 290 -10.52 25.42 15.05
N ILE A 291 -10.47 24.09 15.07
CA ILE A 291 -9.95 23.32 13.94
C ILE A 291 -10.82 23.52 12.70
N ALA A 292 -12.14 23.40 12.82
CA ALA A 292 -13.06 23.62 11.71
C ALA A 292 -13.02 25.07 11.19
N GLY A 293 -12.93 26.06 12.11
CA GLY A 293 -12.83 27.47 11.73
C GLY A 293 -11.54 27.80 10.95
N ILE A 294 -10.40 27.23 11.35
CA ILE A 294 -9.15 27.35 10.60
C ILE A 294 -9.28 26.68 9.22
N ALA A 295 -9.92 25.49 9.14
CA ALA A 295 -10.15 24.82 7.87
C ALA A 295 -10.97 25.68 6.91
N VAL A 296 -12.08 26.27 7.39
CA VAL A 296 -12.92 27.19 6.61
C VAL A 296 -12.10 28.38 6.11
N LYS A 297 -11.25 28.97 6.97
CA LYS A 297 -10.38 30.08 6.56
C LYS A 297 -9.38 29.70 5.46
N LEU A 298 -8.86 28.46 5.49
CA LEU A 298 -7.82 28.01 4.56
C LEU A 298 -8.39 27.44 3.26
N THR A 299 -9.57 26.82 3.30
CA THR A 299 -10.11 26.07 2.16
C THR A 299 -11.57 26.38 1.82
N GLY A 300 -12.25 27.24 2.59
CA GLY A 300 -13.69 27.46 2.46
C GLY A 300 -14.56 26.36 3.10
N HIS A 301 -13.98 25.23 3.52
CA HIS A 301 -14.71 24.06 4.04
C HIS A 301 -14.27 23.66 5.43
N PRO A 302 -15.21 23.25 6.31
CA PRO A 302 -14.87 22.83 7.68
C PRO A 302 -14.14 21.49 7.74
N SER A 303 -14.15 20.71 6.66
CA SER A 303 -13.54 19.39 6.58
C SER A 303 -13.15 19.05 5.13
N ALA A 304 -12.08 18.30 4.96
CA ALA A 304 -11.64 17.77 3.67
C ALA A 304 -12.55 16.62 3.14
N TYR A 305 -13.63 16.28 3.84
CA TYR A 305 -14.52 15.17 3.48
C TYR A 305 -15.95 15.63 3.12
N LEU A 306 -16.32 16.88 3.38
CA LEU A 306 -17.67 17.38 3.23
C LEU A 306 -17.77 18.44 2.12
N GLY A 307 -18.68 18.23 1.17
CA GLY A 307 -19.04 19.23 0.16
C GLY A 307 -18.01 19.50 -0.92
N VAL A 308 -17.01 18.62 -1.11
CA VAL A 308 -15.89 18.82 -2.03
C VAL A 308 -15.75 17.66 -3.02
N GLN A 309 -15.30 17.98 -4.23
CA GLN A 309 -14.86 16.96 -5.20
C GLN A 309 -13.42 16.55 -4.86
N ARG A 310 -13.13 15.26 -4.93
CA ARG A 310 -11.81 14.70 -4.59
C ARG A 310 -11.30 13.81 -5.70
N GLN A 311 -9.98 13.92 -5.98
CA GLN A 311 -9.32 13.11 -6.99
C GLN A 311 -7.89 12.75 -6.57
N GLY A 312 -7.44 11.55 -6.94
CA GLY A 312 -6.04 11.16 -6.87
C GLY A 312 -5.28 11.75 -8.05
N VAL A 313 -4.11 12.32 -7.79
CA VAL A 313 -3.23 12.92 -8.80
C VAL A 313 -1.80 12.49 -8.58
N THR A 314 -1.03 12.41 -9.66
CA THR A 314 0.41 12.15 -9.61
C THR A 314 1.15 13.41 -10.08
N LEU A 315 2.13 13.86 -9.29
CA LEU A 315 2.99 14.99 -9.65
C LEU A 315 4.13 14.47 -10.53
N CYS A 316 4.17 14.88 -11.78
CA CYS A 316 5.10 14.37 -12.78
C CYS A 316 6.21 15.33 -13.15
N GLU A 317 5.94 16.63 -13.10
CA GLU A 317 6.86 17.66 -13.59
C GLU A 317 7.00 18.79 -12.55
N PRO A 318 8.24 19.28 -12.31
CA PRO A 318 8.45 20.46 -11.52
C PRO A 318 7.64 21.66 -12.06
N GLY A 319 7.17 22.52 -11.19
CA GLY A 319 6.45 23.74 -11.56
C GLY A 319 5.07 23.56 -12.17
N LYS A 320 4.59 22.32 -12.35
CA LYS A 320 3.29 22.04 -12.96
C LYS A 320 2.33 21.35 -12.01
N VAL A 321 1.19 21.96 -11.79
CA VAL A 321 0.06 21.33 -11.10
C VAL A 321 -0.67 20.44 -12.13
N PRO A 322 -0.83 19.12 -11.86
CA PRO A 322 -1.29 18.15 -12.86
C PRO A 322 -2.78 18.21 -13.17
N ILE A 323 -3.47 19.21 -12.65
CA ILE A 323 -4.92 19.37 -12.83
C ILE A 323 -5.19 20.75 -13.38
N THR A 324 -5.70 20.79 -14.61
CA THR A 324 -6.42 21.95 -15.15
C THR A 324 -7.88 21.53 -15.36
N PRO A 325 -8.83 22.50 -15.40
CA PRO A 325 -10.23 22.23 -15.73
C PRO A 325 -10.40 21.47 -17.02
N GLU A 326 -9.55 21.71 -18.02
CA GLU A 326 -9.56 21.03 -19.33
C GLU A 326 -9.18 19.56 -19.21
N ILE A 327 -8.16 19.22 -18.42
CA ILE A 327 -7.72 17.84 -18.17
C ILE A 327 -8.82 17.06 -17.45
N VAL A 328 -9.47 17.67 -16.47
CA VAL A 328 -10.59 17.04 -15.75
C VAL A 328 -11.78 16.85 -16.68
N LYS A 329 -12.13 17.87 -17.48
CA LYS A 329 -13.22 17.80 -18.44
C LYS A 329 -12.96 16.73 -19.52
N ALA A 330 -11.74 16.62 -20.01
CA ALA A 330 -11.35 15.56 -20.96
C ALA A 330 -11.43 14.16 -20.33
N ARG A 331 -11.11 14.00 -19.05
CA ARG A 331 -11.26 12.72 -18.32
C ARG A 331 -12.72 12.39 -18.00
N MET A 332 -13.57 13.37 -17.72
CA MET A 332 -15.00 13.18 -17.48
C MET A 332 -15.82 13.00 -18.76
N GLY A 333 -15.40 13.61 -19.87
CA GLY A 333 -16.08 13.53 -21.17
C GLY A 333 -15.79 12.24 -21.96
N GLY A 334 -14.70 11.55 -21.68
CA GLY A 334 -14.42 10.21 -22.17
C GLY A 334 -14.83 9.22 -21.08
N GLY A 335 -16.04 8.68 -21.10
CA GLY A 335 -16.66 7.83 -20.07
C GLY A 335 -15.83 6.65 -19.56
N GLY A 336 -14.68 6.91 -18.96
CA GLY A 336 -13.68 5.96 -18.55
C GLY A 336 -12.67 6.56 -17.55
N GLY A 337 -13.15 7.24 -16.52
CA GLY A 337 -12.40 7.49 -15.29
C GLY A 337 -12.55 6.29 -14.38
N GLY A 338 -12.24 5.09 -14.89
CA GLY A 338 -12.08 3.92 -14.06
C GLY A 338 -10.82 4.06 -13.23
N ASP A 339 -10.91 3.76 -11.96
CA ASP A 339 -9.80 3.14 -11.25
C ASP A 339 -9.11 2.16 -12.22
N GLU A 340 -7.78 2.07 -12.21
CA GLU A 340 -6.95 1.19 -13.08
C GLU A 340 -7.36 -0.30 -13.05
N ASP A 341 -8.43 -0.63 -12.39
CA ASP A 341 -9.11 -1.91 -12.37
C ASP A 341 -10.37 -1.80 -13.23
N GLY A 342 -10.45 -2.50 -14.35
CA GLY A 342 -11.62 -2.64 -15.22
C GLY A 342 -12.88 -3.24 -14.53
N ALA A 343 -13.06 -2.95 -13.26
CA ALA A 343 -14.31 -3.15 -12.56
C ALA A 343 -15.29 -2.07 -13.03
N LYS A 344 -16.47 -2.47 -13.47
CA LYS A 344 -17.66 -1.61 -13.58
C LYS A 344 -17.65 -0.63 -12.40
N PRO A 345 -18.00 0.65 -12.62
CA PRO A 345 -18.00 1.60 -11.53
C PRO A 345 -18.74 0.94 -10.37
N SER A 346 -17.98 0.69 -9.29
CA SER A 346 -18.60 0.25 -8.06
C SER A 346 -19.66 1.30 -7.78
N SER A 347 -20.88 0.89 -7.60
CA SER A 347 -22.04 1.73 -7.29
C SER A 347 -21.92 2.41 -5.91
N VAL A 348 -20.71 2.58 -5.43
CA VAL A 348 -20.40 3.47 -4.32
C VAL A 348 -20.35 4.87 -4.92
N PRO A 349 -21.40 5.68 -4.72
CA PRO A 349 -21.41 7.04 -5.23
C PRO A 349 -20.24 7.80 -4.61
N ASN A 350 -19.22 8.15 -5.39
CA ASN A 350 -18.24 9.17 -5.00
C ASN A 350 -18.90 10.58 -4.88
N SER A 351 -20.20 10.67 -5.08
CA SER A 351 -20.96 11.89 -4.87
C SER A 351 -21.47 11.93 -3.44
N THR A 352 -20.76 12.67 -2.61
CA THR A 352 -21.18 13.09 -1.26
C THR A 352 -22.40 14.03 -1.26
N THR A 353 -23.23 14.04 -2.29
CA THR A 353 -24.48 14.81 -2.37
C THR A 353 -25.67 14.10 -1.73
N GLY A 354 -25.49 12.89 -1.20
CA GLY A 354 -26.52 12.16 -0.45
C GLY A 354 -26.45 12.43 1.05
N ASN A 355 -27.62 12.53 1.67
CA ASN A 355 -27.77 12.65 3.12
C ASN A 355 -26.93 11.57 3.83
N THR A 356 -26.05 11.96 4.77
CA THR A 356 -25.07 11.09 5.46
C THR A 356 -25.71 9.82 6.04
N TRP A 357 -26.98 9.88 6.47
CA TRP A 357 -27.72 8.76 7.02
C TRP A 357 -28.13 7.72 5.96
N THR A 358 -28.50 8.15 4.77
CA THR A 358 -28.83 7.24 3.66
C THR A 358 -27.59 6.53 3.14
N TRP A 359 -26.42 7.18 3.16
CA TRP A 359 -25.15 6.54 2.86
C TRP A 359 -24.79 5.47 3.90
N LEU A 360 -24.95 5.80 5.18
CA LEU A 360 -24.66 4.88 6.30
C LEU A 360 -25.50 3.59 6.21
N LEU A 361 -26.79 3.73 5.85
CA LEU A 361 -27.71 2.60 5.76
C LEU A 361 -27.58 1.79 4.47
N ARG A 362 -27.08 2.39 3.39
CA ARG A 362 -26.90 1.72 2.08
C ARG A 362 -25.56 1.00 1.94
N SER A 363 -24.57 1.29 2.79
CA SER A 363 -23.23 0.74 2.66
C SER A 363 -23.02 -0.62 3.34
N VAL A 364 -24.04 -1.19 3.98
CA VAL A 364 -23.95 -2.51 4.62
C VAL A 364 -24.25 -3.59 3.58
N ASP A 365 -23.26 -3.92 2.76
CA ASP A 365 -23.35 -4.99 1.76
C ASP A 365 -22.62 -6.28 2.17
N VAL A 366 -22.30 -6.40 3.46
CA VAL A 366 -21.56 -7.53 4.02
C VAL A 366 -22.52 -8.64 4.45
N THR A 367 -22.27 -9.86 4.02
CA THR A 367 -23.00 -11.03 4.54
C THR A 367 -22.48 -11.40 5.93
N PRO A 368 -23.26 -12.04 6.80
CA PRO A 368 -22.76 -12.53 8.08
C PRO A 368 -21.56 -13.47 7.97
N TYR A 369 -21.46 -14.21 6.89
CA TYR A 369 -20.32 -15.07 6.60
C TYR A 369 -19.04 -14.25 6.31
N GLU A 370 -19.15 -13.24 5.46
CA GLU A 370 -18.03 -12.37 5.13
C GLU A 370 -17.57 -11.54 6.33
N GLU A 371 -18.51 -11.09 7.16
CA GLU A 371 -18.21 -10.39 8.41
C GLU A 371 -17.43 -11.31 9.37
N ALA A 372 -17.85 -12.56 9.53
CA ALA A 372 -17.12 -13.53 10.35
C ALA A 372 -15.73 -13.83 9.80
N GLU A 373 -15.58 -13.90 8.47
CA GLU A 373 -14.29 -14.07 7.81
C GLU A 373 -13.37 -12.86 8.05
N ASN A 374 -13.90 -11.64 7.90
CA ASN A 374 -13.18 -10.39 8.16
C ASN A 374 -12.76 -10.27 9.62
N ILE A 375 -13.61 -10.68 10.59
CA ILE A 375 -13.25 -10.76 12.01
C ILE A 375 -12.09 -11.74 12.22
N GLY A 376 -12.12 -12.91 11.58
CA GLY A 376 -11.03 -13.88 11.63
C GLY A 376 -9.71 -13.28 11.13
N TYR A 377 -9.72 -12.64 9.96
CA TYR A 377 -8.55 -11.95 9.41
C TYR A 377 -8.11 -10.76 10.27
N PHE A 378 -9.03 -9.99 10.82
CA PHE A 378 -8.72 -8.90 11.73
C PHE A 378 -7.95 -9.38 12.97
N LEU A 379 -8.27 -10.57 13.47
CA LEU A 379 -7.60 -11.13 14.65
C LEU A 379 -6.28 -11.80 14.32
N VAL A 380 -6.24 -12.66 13.30
CA VAL A 380 -5.09 -13.54 13.01
C VAL A 380 -4.61 -13.50 11.56
N GLY A 381 -5.06 -12.54 10.76
CA GLY A 381 -4.65 -12.42 9.36
C GLY A 381 -3.13 -12.24 9.21
N ARG A 382 -2.63 -12.70 8.09
CA ARG A 382 -1.19 -12.73 7.81
C ARG A 382 -0.57 -11.34 7.69
N HIS A 383 -1.31 -10.37 7.15
CA HIS A 383 -0.86 -9.00 6.95
C HIS A 383 -1.52 -8.00 7.90
N THR A 384 -2.65 -8.37 8.48
CA THR A 384 -3.53 -7.44 9.19
C THR A 384 -3.85 -7.86 10.62
N GLY A 385 -3.51 -9.11 11.01
CA GLY A 385 -3.94 -9.71 12.26
C GLY A 385 -3.48 -8.95 13.51
N MET A 386 -4.43 -8.47 14.32
CA MET A 386 -4.15 -7.72 15.54
C MET A 386 -3.27 -8.50 16.53
N LEU A 387 -3.53 -9.80 16.72
CA LEU A 387 -2.75 -10.65 17.63
C LEU A 387 -1.29 -10.80 17.19
N VAL A 388 -1.07 -10.74 15.87
CA VAL A 388 0.26 -10.88 15.26
C VAL A 388 1.04 -9.57 15.31
N TYR A 389 0.39 -8.47 14.93
CA TYR A 389 1.06 -7.18 14.72
C TYR A 389 1.01 -6.26 15.95
N THR A 390 0.19 -6.59 16.95
CA THR A 390 0.10 -5.85 18.22
C THR A 390 -0.03 -6.82 19.40
N PRO A 391 0.98 -7.70 19.62
CA PRO A 391 0.89 -8.80 20.60
C PRO A 391 0.69 -8.29 22.02
N PHE A 392 1.24 -7.14 22.39
CA PHE A 392 1.07 -6.57 23.72
C PHE A 392 -0.32 -5.94 23.92
N ALA A 393 -1.02 -5.52 22.83
CA ALA A 393 -2.42 -5.14 22.94
C ALA A 393 -3.33 -6.37 23.16
N ALA A 394 -3.00 -7.48 22.52
CA ALA A 394 -3.66 -8.75 22.79
C ALA A 394 -3.45 -9.20 24.25
N LEU A 395 -2.22 -9.10 24.78
CA LEU A 395 -1.93 -9.38 26.19
C LEU A 395 -2.68 -8.43 27.13
N ALA A 396 -2.80 -7.15 26.77
CA ALA A 396 -3.59 -6.19 27.54
C ALA A 396 -5.05 -6.63 27.66
N LEU A 397 -5.65 -7.08 26.57
CA LEU A 397 -7.01 -7.64 26.59
C LEU A 397 -7.07 -8.91 27.46
N ILE A 398 -6.11 -9.80 27.35
CA ILE A 398 -6.04 -11.03 28.18
C ILE A 398 -5.96 -10.65 29.68
N PHE A 399 -5.05 -9.74 30.08
CA PHE A 399 -4.96 -9.29 31.46
C PHE A 399 -6.26 -8.67 31.97
N PHE A 400 -6.92 -7.87 31.14
CA PHE A 400 -8.24 -7.31 31.47
C PHE A 400 -9.29 -8.42 31.70
N LEU A 401 -9.41 -9.38 30.78
CA LEU A 401 -10.41 -10.44 30.84
C LEU A 401 -10.17 -11.41 32.01
N LEU A 402 -8.92 -11.75 32.30
CA LEU A 402 -8.56 -12.61 33.46
C LEU A 402 -8.98 -11.99 34.80
N ARG A 403 -9.09 -10.65 34.89
CA ARG A 403 -9.42 -9.94 36.12
C ARG A 403 -10.68 -9.05 36.04
N GLY A 404 -11.42 -9.12 34.94
CA GLY A 404 -12.50 -8.20 34.60
C GLY A 404 -13.63 -8.06 35.62
N ARG A 405 -13.87 -9.05 36.48
CA ARG A 405 -15.00 -9.04 37.43
C ARG A 405 -14.93 -8.00 38.55
N ARG A 406 -13.80 -7.36 38.77
CA ARG A 406 -13.57 -6.35 39.86
C ARG A 406 -13.37 -4.95 39.26
N ARG A 407 -13.85 -4.69 38.07
CA ARG A 407 -13.47 -3.50 37.32
C ARG A 407 -14.55 -2.46 37.27
N ALA A 408 -14.06 -1.22 37.18
CA ALA A 408 -14.91 -0.09 36.96
C ALA A 408 -15.62 -0.16 35.59
N GLY A 409 -16.88 0.29 35.56
CA GLY A 409 -17.69 0.23 34.34
C GLY A 409 -17.06 0.96 33.14
N GLU A 410 -16.24 2.00 33.40
CA GLU A 410 -15.56 2.76 32.35
C GLU A 410 -14.64 1.90 31.50
N LEU A 411 -14.01 0.85 32.06
CA LEU A 411 -13.15 -0.05 31.31
C LEU A 411 -13.94 -1.00 30.39
N TRP A 412 -15.14 -1.41 30.83
CA TRP A 412 -16.05 -2.16 29.98
C TRP A 412 -16.63 -1.30 28.85
N VAL A 413 -16.95 -0.03 29.15
CA VAL A 413 -17.38 0.93 28.15
C VAL A 413 -16.26 1.20 27.14
N LEU A 414 -15.01 1.30 27.62
CA LEU A 414 -13.85 1.46 26.74
C LEU A 414 -13.67 0.26 25.81
N LEU A 415 -13.72 -0.96 26.35
CA LEU A 415 -13.66 -2.18 25.54
C LEU A 415 -14.79 -2.22 24.49
N GLY A 416 -16.03 -1.93 24.93
CA GLY A 416 -17.18 -1.85 24.01
C GLY A 416 -16.99 -0.82 22.92
N SER A 417 -16.47 0.36 23.26
CA SER A 417 -16.21 1.45 22.30
C SER A 417 -15.16 1.05 21.25
N VAL A 418 -14.07 0.40 21.68
CA VAL A 418 -13.03 -0.09 20.76
C VAL A 418 -13.58 -1.21 19.86
N THR A 419 -14.41 -2.09 20.41
CA THR A 419 -15.08 -3.14 19.64
C THR A 419 -16.01 -2.54 18.58
N VAL A 420 -16.79 -1.51 18.95
CA VAL A 420 -17.67 -0.80 17.99
C VAL A 420 -16.84 -0.14 16.88
N VAL A 421 -15.68 0.47 17.20
CA VAL A 421 -14.79 1.04 16.18
C VAL A 421 -14.27 -0.05 15.24
N GLY A 422 -13.89 -1.21 15.76
CA GLY A 422 -13.46 -2.35 14.94
C GLY A 422 -14.57 -2.85 14.02
N LEU A 423 -15.75 -3.08 14.57
CA LEU A 423 -16.92 -3.52 13.80
C LEU A 423 -17.32 -2.49 12.75
N TYR A 424 -17.21 -1.19 13.06
CA TYR A 424 -17.45 -0.14 12.06
C TYR A 424 -16.55 -0.33 10.81
N PHE A 425 -15.25 -0.52 10.99
CA PHE A 425 -14.37 -0.74 9.85
C PHE A 425 -14.69 -2.03 9.09
N LEU A 426 -14.97 -3.11 9.79
CA LEU A 426 -15.27 -4.39 9.18
C LEU A 426 -16.61 -4.38 8.40
N THR A 427 -17.60 -3.62 8.85
CA THR A 427 -18.93 -3.59 8.26
C THR A 427 -19.05 -2.54 7.16
N PHE A 428 -18.56 -1.32 7.39
CA PHE A 428 -18.73 -0.19 6.47
C PHE A 428 -17.63 -0.08 5.43
N ILE A 429 -16.45 -0.66 5.70
CA ILE A 429 -15.30 -0.63 4.78
C ILE A 429 -14.80 -2.07 4.55
N ALA A 430 -15.72 -3.00 4.42
CA ALA A 430 -15.50 -4.44 4.44
C ALA A 430 -14.44 -4.96 3.47
N TRP A 431 -14.27 -4.30 2.30
CA TRP A 431 -13.28 -4.65 1.29
C TRP A 431 -11.93 -3.94 1.46
N ASN A 432 -11.84 -2.97 2.40
CA ASN A 432 -10.64 -2.15 2.65
C ASN A 432 -10.48 -1.78 4.12
N TRP A 433 -11.01 -2.61 5.04
CA TRP A 433 -11.05 -2.36 6.48
C TRP A 433 -9.65 -2.23 7.10
N GLN A 434 -8.61 -2.71 6.44
CA GLN A 434 -7.21 -2.59 6.90
C GLN A 434 -6.60 -1.20 6.67
N GLY A 435 -7.20 -0.33 5.87
CA GLY A 435 -6.72 1.04 5.65
C GLY A 435 -6.22 1.36 4.26
N GLY A 436 -6.44 0.49 3.28
CA GLY A 436 -6.08 0.66 1.88
C GLY A 436 -4.56 0.71 1.62
N GLY A 437 -4.21 0.84 0.35
CA GLY A 437 -2.86 1.16 -0.07
C GLY A 437 -1.77 0.14 0.27
N GLY A 438 -2.14 -1.08 0.66
CA GLY A 438 -1.18 -2.15 0.87
C GLY A 438 -0.39 -2.08 2.18
N PHE A 439 -0.85 -1.34 3.18
CA PHE A 439 -0.16 -1.20 4.48
C PHE A 439 -0.21 -2.47 5.34
N VAL A 440 0.89 -2.75 6.03
CA VAL A 440 0.99 -3.86 6.98
C VAL A 440 0.28 -3.51 8.28
N GLY A 441 -0.38 -4.49 8.88
CA GLY A 441 -1.26 -4.30 10.02
C GLY A 441 -2.57 -3.62 9.62
N ASN A 442 -3.43 -3.35 10.59
CA ASN A 442 -4.67 -2.64 10.35
C ASN A 442 -4.47 -1.14 10.58
N ARG A 443 -4.11 -0.41 9.53
CA ARG A 443 -3.86 1.04 9.57
C ARG A 443 -5.03 1.83 10.16
N TYR A 444 -6.27 1.46 9.81
CA TYR A 444 -7.43 2.19 10.32
C TYR A 444 -7.66 1.96 11.81
N PHE A 445 -7.47 0.74 12.27
CA PHE A 445 -7.70 0.38 13.67
C PHE A 445 -6.51 0.70 14.58
N ILE A 446 -5.30 0.85 14.02
CA ILE A 446 -4.08 1.08 14.82
C ILE A 446 -4.20 2.30 15.74
N THR A 447 -4.97 3.31 15.34
CA THR A 447 -5.28 4.49 16.14
C THR A 447 -5.99 4.14 17.47
N ALA A 448 -6.77 3.06 17.51
CA ALA A 448 -7.47 2.60 18.72
C ALA A 448 -6.59 1.75 19.64
N ILE A 449 -5.44 1.25 19.16
CA ILE A 449 -4.58 0.33 19.91
C ILE A 449 -4.17 0.88 21.29
N PRO A 450 -3.83 2.18 21.45
CA PRO A 450 -3.49 2.71 22.77
C PRO A 450 -4.58 2.50 23.84
N ALA A 451 -5.85 2.39 23.46
CA ALA A 451 -6.95 2.15 24.38
C ALA A 451 -6.79 0.83 25.15
N PHE A 452 -6.23 -0.20 24.50
CA PHE A 452 -6.02 -1.50 25.17
C PHE A 452 -5.04 -1.41 26.33
N LEU A 453 -4.04 -0.52 26.29
CA LEU A 453 -3.13 -0.31 27.42
C LEU A 453 -3.90 0.14 28.68
N PHE A 454 -4.87 1.01 28.49
CA PHE A 454 -5.69 1.56 29.61
C PHE A 454 -6.70 0.55 30.16
N LEU A 455 -6.90 -0.60 29.51
CA LEU A 455 -7.65 -1.72 30.09
C LEU A 455 -6.83 -2.47 31.16
N VAL A 456 -5.50 -2.35 31.13
CA VAL A 456 -4.62 -3.06 32.07
C VAL A 456 -4.50 -2.31 33.38
N GLN A 457 -4.80 -2.96 34.51
CA GLN A 457 -4.45 -2.46 35.82
C GLN A 457 -3.27 -3.28 36.40
N GLU A 458 -3.40 -4.59 36.45
CA GLU A 458 -2.37 -5.48 36.93
C GLU A 458 -1.85 -6.41 35.85
N ILE A 459 -0.52 -6.52 35.76
CA ILE A 459 0.18 -7.42 34.82
C ILE A 459 0.45 -8.73 35.57
N ARG A 460 -0.54 -9.65 35.59
CA ARG A 460 -0.45 -10.95 36.24
C ARG A 460 -1.11 -12.06 35.44
N PRO A 461 -0.46 -13.22 35.26
CA PRO A 461 0.93 -13.50 35.64
C PRO A 461 1.94 -12.86 34.67
N PRO A 462 3.07 -12.29 35.16
CA PRO A 462 4.03 -11.59 34.29
C PRO A 462 4.73 -12.50 33.28
N ARG A 463 4.74 -13.81 33.52
CA ARG A 463 5.27 -14.81 32.56
C ARG A 463 4.58 -14.79 31.20
N LEU A 464 3.35 -14.29 31.11
CA LEU A 464 2.65 -14.12 29.82
C LEU A 464 3.34 -13.10 28.92
N LEU A 465 4.16 -12.19 29.43
CA LEU A 465 4.96 -11.28 28.62
C LEU A 465 5.91 -12.05 27.70
N LEU A 466 6.39 -13.23 28.12
CA LEU A 466 7.23 -14.08 27.26
C LEU A 466 6.50 -14.45 25.96
N ALA A 467 5.22 -14.77 26.03
CA ALA A 467 4.43 -15.06 24.82
C ALA A 467 4.38 -13.84 23.90
N GLY A 468 4.21 -12.62 24.44
CA GLY A 468 4.26 -11.38 23.66
C GLY A 468 5.61 -11.18 22.97
N TYR A 469 6.72 -11.43 23.66
CA TYR A 469 8.07 -11.34 23.07
C TYR A 469 8.31 -12.42 22.01
N VAL A 470 7.84 -13.63 22.23
CA VAL A 470 7.94 -14.70 21.22
C VAL A 470 7.18 -14.33 19.97
N VAL A 471 5.93 -13.87 20.10
CA VAL A 471 5.13 -13.42 18.95
C VAL A 471 5.79 -12.22 18.26
N ALA A 472 6.26 -11.23 19.01
CA ALA A 472 6.95 -10.08 18.44
C ALA A 472 8.24 -10.49 17.70
N GLY A 473 9.03 -11.40 18.28
CA GLY A 473 10.25 -11.92 17.65
C GLY A 473 9.96 -12.67 16.34
N LEU A 474 8.92 -13.51 16.33
CA LEU A 474 8.57 -14.31 15.15
C LEU A 474 7.97 -13.49 14.00
N PHE A 475 7.16 -12.48 14.31
CA PHE A 475 6.37 -11.79 13.30
C PHE A 475 6.75 -10.32 13.09
N LEU A 476 7.24 -9.62 14.12
CA LEU A 476 7.53 -8.19 14.02
C LEU A 476 9.02 -7.87 13.83
N ALA A 477 9.93 -8.76 14.24
CA ALA A 477 11.36 -8.46 14.14
C ALA A 477 11.80 -7.97 12.75
N PRO A 478 11.39 -8.59 11.62
CA PRO A 478 11.77 -8.08 10.31
C PRO A 478 11.27 -6.66 10.03
N LEU A 479 10.07 -6.30 10.52
CA LEU A 479 9.50 -4.96 10.37
C LEU A 479 10.24 -3.93 11.23
N LEU A 480 10.58 -4.31 12.46
CA LEU A 480 11.23 -3.41 13.42
C LEU A 480 12.68 -3.13 13.07
N PHE A 481 13.38 -4.10 12.44
CA PHE A 481 14.76 -3.92 11.97
C PHE A 481 14.86 -3.20 10.62
N THR A 482 13.79 -3.18 9.83
CA THR A 482 13.72 -2.45 8.55
C THR A 482 12.47 -1.56 8.47
N PRO A 483 12.29 -0.63 9.41
CA PRO A 483 11.02 0.10 9.56
C PRO A 483 10.69 0.99 8.37
N PHE A 484 11.69 1.43 7.61
CA PHE A 484 11.49 2.28 6.44
C PHE A 484 10.86 1.56 5.24
N GLY A 485 11.11 0.25 5.10
CA GLY A 485 10.52 -0.57 4.04
C GLY A 485 9.14 -1.13 4.40
N ALA A 486 8.84 -1.21 5.70
CA ALA A 486 7.69 -1.95 6.20
C ALA A 486 6.32 -1.49 5.68
N PRO A 487 6.03 -0.19 5.64
CA PRO A 487 4.71 0.26 5.24
C PRO A 487 4.47 0.31 3.73
N VAL A 488 5.50 0.14 2.92
CA VAL A 488 5.40 0.34 1.47
C VAL A 488 4.97 -0.95 0.77
N PRO A 489 3.98 -0.89 -0.14
CA PRO A 489 3.46 -2.08 -0.82
C PRO A 489 4.35 -2.58 -1.97
N GLU A 490 5.66 -2.49 -1.83
CA GLU A 490 6.56 -3.00 -2.86
C GLU A 490 6.98 -4.44 -2.58
N PRO A 491 6.93 -5.32 -3.57
CA PRO A 491 7.17 -6.75 -3.38
C PRO A 491 8.52 -7.06 -2.74
N THR A 492 9.55 -6.30 -3.11
CA THR A 492 10.91 -6.44 -2.60
C THR A 492 11.05 -6.01 -1.13
N LEU A 493 10.25 -5.04 -0.70
CA LEU A 493 10.31 -4.47 0.64
C LEU A 493 9.47 -5.25 1.67
N GLN A 494 8.57 -6.12 1.22
CA GLN A 494 7.72 -6.92 2.09
C GLN A 494 8.30 -8.30 2.42
N ALA A 495 9.61 -8.37 2.52
CA ALA A 495 10.33 -9.59 2.88
C ALA A 495 9.93 -10.17 4.26
N HIS A 496 9.29 -9.38 5.12
CA HIS A 496 8.88 -9.82 6.46
C HIS A 496 7.94 -11.04 6.44
N VAL A 497 7.05 -11.15 5.43
CA VAL A 497 6.13 -12.30 5.32
C VAL A 497 6.78 -13.56 4.72
N ARG A 498 8.08 -13.53 4.43
CA ARG A 498 8.81 -14.68 3.88
C ARG A 498 9.10 -15.77 4.91
N GLY A 499 9.05 -15.42 6.20
CA GLY A 499 9.31 -16.36 7.29
C GLY A 499 8.31 -17.52 7.35
N ILE A 500 8.77 -18.68 7.84
CA ILE A 500 7.94 -19.90 8.01
C ILE A 500 6.69 -19.59 8.85
N PRO A 501 6.74 -18.84 9.97
CA PRO A 501 5.57 -18.60 10.82
C PRO A 501 4.37 -18.00 10.05
N PHE A 502 4.63 -17.13 9.07
CA PHE A 502 3.56 -16.50 8.29
C PHE A 502 2.78 -17.48 7.40
N ARG A 503 3.34 -18.65 7.08
CA ARG A 503 2.66 -19.68 6.27
C ARG A 503 1.47 -20.31 6.99
N PHE A 504 1.46 -20.26 8.31
CA PHE A 504 0.37 -20.79 9.13
C PHE A 504 -0.77 -19.79 9.35
N LEU A 505 -0.56 -18.53 9.00
CA LEU A 505 -1.58 -17.51 9.14
C LEU A 505 -2.50 -17.46 7.92
N PRO A 506 -3.82 -17.24 8.12
CA PRO A 506 -4.76 -17.13 7.03
C PRO A 506 -4.47 -15.93 6.13
N LEU A 507 -4.70 -16.11 4.84
CA LEU A 507 -4.60 -15.07 3.82
C LEU A 507 -5.89 -14.27 3.77
N GLU A 508 -5.80 -12.95 3.74
CA GLU A 508 -6.93 -12.02 3.72
C GLU A 508 -7.53 -11.90 2.31
N LEU A 509 -8.17 -12.96 1.84
CA LEU A 509 -8.76 -13.01 0.49
C LEU A 509 -9.99 -12.10 0.32
N SER A 510 -10.54 -11.55 1.41
CA SER A 510 -11.65 -10.60 1.38
C SER A 510 -11.20 -9.17 1.04
N LEU A 511 -9.93 -8.84 1.24
CA LEU A 511 -9.40 -7.50 0.99
C LEU A 511 -9.15 -7.25 -0.50
N ARG A 512 -9.44 -6.03 -0.95
CA ARG A 512 -9.14 -5.59 -2.32
C ARG A 512 -7.65 -5.35 -2.53
N ASN A 513 -6.99 -4.68 -1.58
CA ASN A 513 -5.58 -4.34 -1.61
C ASN A 513 -4.87 -4.88 -0.38
N VAL A 514 -4.17 -5.99 -0.52
CA VAL A 514 -3.41 -6.60 0.58
C VAL A 514 -1.92 -6.31 0.37
N PRO A 515 -1.19 -5.89 1.42
CA PRO A 515 0.25 -5.69 1.34
C PRO A 515 0.99 -6.93 0.83
N GLY A 516 1.96 -6.72 -0.08
CA GLY A 516 2.79 -7.81 -0.61
C GLY A 516 2.09 -8.72 -1.62
N TYR A 517 0.92 -8.35 -2.09
CA TYR A 517 0.26 -9.04 -3.19
C TYR A 517 0.42 -8.25 -4.49
N GLU A 518 0.90 -8.93 -5.52
CA GLU A 518 0.72 -8.49 -6.89
C GLU A 518 -0.64 -8.95 -7.39
N ARG A 519 -1.26 -8.10 -8.20
CA ARG A 519 -2.62 -8.31 -8.67
C ARG A 519 -2.73 -8.02 -10.15
N VAL A 520 -3.42 -8.92 -10.84
CA VAL A 520 -3.82 -8.77 -12.24
C VAL A 520 -5.32 -8.93 -12.33
N SER A 521 -5.99 -8.10 -13.10
CA SER A 521 -7.41 -8.24 -13.42
C SER A 521 -7.57 -8.48 -14.91
N ILE A 522 -8.25 -9.56 -15.27
CA ILE A 522 -8.51 -9.94 -16.65
C ILE A 522 -9.89 -10.63 -16.74
N ASP A 523 -10.72 -10.20 -17.66
CA ASP A 523 -12.06 -10.79 -17.93
C ASP A 523 -12.92 -10.98 -16.66
N GLY A 524 -12.90 -10.02 -15.71
CA GLY A 524 -13.62 -10.16 -14.45
C GLY A 524 -12.98 -11.13 -13.46
N LEU A 525 -11.88 -11.76 -13.83
CA LEU A 525 -11.07 -12.61 -12.97
C LEU A 525 -9.95 -11.78 -12.33
N ARG A 526 -9.84 -11.81 -11.02
CA ARG A 526 -8.75 -11.23 -10.27
C ARG A 526 -7.73 -12.30 -9.91
N ILE A 527 -6.50 -12.14 -10.36
CA ILE A 527 -5.39 -13.01 -10.01
C ILE A 527 -4.53 -12.28 -8.97
N VAL A 528 -4.32 -12.92 -7.83
CA VAL A 528 -3.55 -12.38 -6.71
C VAL A 528 -2.36 -13.28 -6.46
N GLY A 529 -1.16 -12.75 -6.65
CA GLY A 529 0.09 -13.43 -6.38
C GLY A 529 0.71 -12.94 -5.08
N ARG A 530 1.36 -13.83 -4.38
CA ARG A 530 2.02 -13.54 -3.12
C ARG A 530 3.50 -13.91 -3.21
N LYS A 531 4.35 -13.04 -2.66
CA LYS A 531 5.80 -13.25 -2.49
C LYS A 531 6.49 -13.91 -3.71
N ASP A 532 7.52 -13.29 -4.19
CA ASP A 532 8.26 -13.76 -5.36
C ASP A 532 7.38 -13.89 -6.64
N VAL A 533 6.29 -13.12 -6.66
CA VAL A 533 5.43 -12.89 -7.82
C VAL A 533 5.44 -11.41 -8.10
N PHE A 534 5.59 -11.05 -9.34
CA PHE A 534 5.68 -9.67 -9.82
C PHE A 534 4.74 -9.51 -11.01
N ALA A 535 4.11 -8.35 -11.15
CA ALA A 535 3.25 -8.03 -12.28
C ALA A 535 3.75 -6.77 -13.01
N PRO A 536 4.93 -6.81 -13.65
CA PRO A 536 5.54 -5.62 -14.23
C PRO A 536 4.75 -5.06 -15.41
N GLN A 537 3.94 -5.88 -16.08
CA GLN A 537 3.30 -5.58 -17.34
C GLN A 537 1.79 -5.92 -17.35
N GLY A 538 1.10 -5.62 -16.28
CA GLY A 538 -0.37 -5.71 -16.23
C GLY A 538 -0.92 -7.13 -16.11
N ALA A 539 -1.00 -7.92 -17.19
CA ALA A 539 -1.64 -9.24 -17.18
C ALA A 539 -0.68 -10.42 -17.03
N GLN A 540 0.62 -10.19 -17.07
CA GLN A 540 1.61 -11.24 -16.83
C GLN A 540 2.04 -11.27 -15.37
N MET A 541 2.04 -12.45 -14.78
CA MET A 541 2.59 -12.71 -13.45
C MET A 541 3.98 -13.32 -13.61
N TRP A 542 5.03 -12.63 -13.19
CA TRP A 542 6.38 -13.16 -13.14
C TRP A 542 6.59 -13.91 -11.84
N VAL A 543 7.03 -15.16 -11.95
CA VAL A 543 7.29 -16.06 -10.82
C VAL A 543 8.78 -16.12 -10.55
N GLY A 544 9.17 -15.91 -9.30
CA GLY A 544 10.58 -15.98 -8.88
C GLY A 544 11.23 -17.33 -9.17
N GLY A 545 12.50 -17.29 -9.57
CA GLY A 545 13.32 -18.50 -9.76
C GLY A 545 13.77 -19.10 -8.44
N GLY A 546 13.97 -20.41 -8.39
CA GLY A 546 14.40 -21.14 -7.19
C GLY A 546 13.39 -21.12 -6.05
N THR A 547 12.11 -20.91 -6.34
CA THR A 547 11.07 -20.73 -5.31
C THR A 547 9.75 -21.43 -5.66
N GLN A 548 8.90 -21.52 -4.67
CA GLN A 548 7.53 -21.99 -4.80
C GLN A 548 6.60 -20.84 -4.43
N VAL A 549 5.69 -20.48 -5.33
CA VAL A 549 4.73 -19.39 -5.14
C VAL A 549 3.30 -19.87 -5.14
N GLU A 550 2.43 -19.08 -4.52
CA GLU A 550 0.98 -19.29 -4.52
C GLU A 550 0.29 -18.16 -5.27
N LEU A 551 -0.62 -18.52 -6.15
CA LEU A 551 -1.49 -17.64 -6.90
C LEU A 551 -2.95 -17.96 -6.57
N TYR A 552 -3.79 -16.94 -6.44
CA TYR A 552 -5.21 -17.11 -6.17
C TYR A 552 -6.00 -16.43 -7.30
N PHE A 553 -6.89 -17.22 -7.89
CA PHE A 553 -7.80 -16.81 -8.95
C PHE A 553 -9.18 -16.60 -8.35
N ILE A 554 -9.70 -15.37 -8.42
CA ILE A 554 -10.94 -14.97 -7.78
C ILE A 554 -11.86 -14.41 -8.86
N GLY A 555 -12.94 -15.10 -9.17
CA GLY A 555 -13.91 -14.74 -10.20
C GLY A 555 -15.34 -15.03 -9.80
N GLU A 556 -16.31 -14.39 -10.49
CA GLU A 556 -17.76 -14.59 -10.25
C GLU A 556 -18.30 -15.88 -10.86
N HIS A 557 -17.52 -16.52 -11.73
CA HIS A 557 -17.89 -17.76 -12.39
C HIS A 557 -16.89 -18.88 -12.08
N PRO A 558 -17.35 -20.13 -12.04
CA PRO A 558 -16.46 -21.27 -11.97
C PRO A 558 -15.50 -21.32 -13.16
N ILE A 559 -14.26 -21.75 -12.92
CA ILE A 559 -13.25 -21.94 -13.95
C ILE A 559 -13.25 -23.44 -14.33
N PRO A 560 -13.91 -23.85 -15.41
CA PRO A 560 -13.93 -25.26 -15.81
C PRO A 560 -12.58 -25.72 -16.34
N ARG A 561 -11.83 -24.82 -16.95
CA ARG A 561 -10.49 -25.06 -17.47
C ARG A 561 -9.72 -23.76 -17.51
N ALA A 562 -8.52 -23.73 -16.98
CA ALA A 562 -7.65 -22.58 -16.98
C ALA A 562 -6.51 -22.77 -17.99
N VAL A 563 -6.38 -21.87 -18.94
CA VAL A 563 -5.34 -21.92 -19.97
C VAL A 563 -4.32 -20.84 -19.67
N PHE A 564 -3.05 -21.22 -19.63
CA PHE A 564 -1.92 -20.33 -19.38
C PHE A 564 -0.89 -20.43 -20.50
N GLN A 565 -0.25 -19.32 -20.75
CA GLN A 565 1.02 -19.28 -21.45
C GLN A 565 2.11 -19.17 -20.38
N VAL A 566 3.09 -20.04 -20.47
CA VAL A 566 4.23 -20.12 -19.55
C VAL A 566 5.49 -19.83 -20.33
N THR A 567 6.10 -18.68 -20.09
CA THR A 567 7.35 -18.26 -20.73
C THR A 567 8.50 -18.46 -19.73
N ASN A 568 9.49 -19.26 -20.09
CA ASN A 568 10.68 -19.46 -19.29
C ASN A 568 11.72 -18.38 -19.58
N PHE A 569 12.40 -17.90 -18.52
CA PHE A 569 13.49 -16.92 -18.63
C PHE A 569 14.87 -17.47 -18.28
N ALA A 570 14.95 -18.71 -17.82
CA ALA A 570 16.20 -19.33 -17.42
C ALA A 570 16.82 -20.15 -18.56
N PRO A 571 18.14 -20.36 -18.58
CA PRO A 571 18.81 -21.21 -19.57
C PRO A 571 18.35 -22.66 -19.56
N GLY A 572 17.87 -23.16 -18.42
CA GLY A 572 17.22 -24.45 -18.24
C GLY A 572 16.40 -24.39 -16.96
N ASN A 573 15.18 -24.89 -16.98
CA ASN A 573 14.29 -24.82 -15.83
C ASN A 573 13.34 -26.00 -15.77
N HIS A 574 13.11 -26.44 -14.54
CA HIS A 574 12.07 -27.42 -14.24
C HIS A 574 10.96 -26.70 -13.49
N VAL A 575 9.78 -26.64 -14.10
CA VAL A 575 8.62 -25.89 -13.59
C VAL A 575 7.48 -26.86 -13.33
N GLU A 576 6.97 -26.85 -12.11
CA GLU A 576 5.79 -27.61 -11.74
C GLU A 576 4.64 -26.65 -11.42
N ILE A 577 3.49 -26.85 -12.05
CA ILE A 577 2.27 -26.09 -11.85
C ILE A 577 1.19 -27.01 -11.33
N ARG A 578 0.59 -26.64 -10.18
CA ARG A 578 -0.53 -27.39 -9.59
C ARG A 578 -1.71 -26.43 -9.39
N MET A 579 -2.89 -26.84 -9.85
CA MET A 579 -4.13 -26.09 -9.63
C MET A 579 -5.26 -27.07 -9.30
N GLY A 580 -5.75 -27.05 -8.06
CA GLY A 580 -6.67 -28.06 -7.59
C GLY A 580 -6.03 -29.47 -7.65
N LYS A 581 -6.63 -30.38 -8.44
CA LYS A 581 -6.10 -31.73 -8.67
C LYS A 581 -5.19 -31.82 -9.89
N ALA A 582 -5.22 -30.81 -10.77
CA ALA A 582 -4.39 -30.78 -11.96
C ALA A 582 -2.93 -30.49 -11.61
N ARG A 583 -2.03 -31.17 -12.31
CA ARG A 583 -0.59 -31.05 -12.18
C ARG A 583 0.06 -31.08 -13.56
N GLU A 584 0.87 -30.09 -13.87
CA GLU A 584 1.69 -30.03 -15.08
C GLU A 584 3.17 -29.88 -14.71
N VAL A 585 4.03 -30.55 -15.45
CA VAL A 585 5.48 -30.46 -15.29
C VAL A 585 6.08 -30.09 -16.65
N LEU A 586 6.86 -29.02 -16.66
CA LEU A 586 7.49 -28.47 -17.83
C LEU A 586 9.01 -28.44 -17.64
N ASP A 587 9.72 -29.11 -18.52
CA ASP A 587 11.20 -29.05 -18.59
C ASP A 587 11.58 -28.18 -19.77
N PHE A 588 12.21 -27.03 -19.46
CA PHE A 588 12.64 -26.03 -20.42
C PHE A 588 14.14 -26.14 -20.66
N GLY A 589 14.56 -26.20 -21.92
CA GLY A 589 15.96 -26.19 -22.31
C GLY A 589 16.56 -24.79 -22.43
N GLY A 590 15.72 -23.75 -22.55
CA GLY A 590 16.13 -22.37 -22.73
C GLY A 590 14.97 -21.41 -22.62
N GLU A 591 15.12 -20.18 -23.14
CA GLU A 591 14.02 -19.20 -23.21
C GLU A 591 13.01 -19.66 -24.26
N GLU A 592 11.94 -20.28 -23.83
CA GLU A 592 10.85 -20.75 -24.66
C GLU A 592 9.52 -20.56 -23.98
N THR A 593 8.45 -20.61 -24.77
CA THR A 593 7.07 -20.41 -24.30
C THR A 593 6.26 -21.65 -24.60
N ARG A 594 5.52 -22.13 -23.61
CA ARG A 594 4.60 -23.27 -23.74
C ARG A 594 3.22 -22.91 -23.25
N ARG A 595 2.22 -23.54 -23.84
CA ARG A 595 0.82 -23.44 -23.39
C ARG A 595 0.49 -24.58 -22.47
N VAL A 596 -0.18 -24.27 -21.36
CA VAL A 596 -0.65 -25.22 -20.36
C VAL A 596 -2.14 -25.07 -20.17
N SER A 597 -2.84 -26.19 -20.13
CA SER A 597 -4.29 -26.22 -19.88
C SER A 597 -4.57 -27.10 -18.67
N LEU A 598 -5.14 -26.50 -17.64
CA LEU A 598 -5.40 -27.15 -16.36
C LEU A 598 -6.90 -27.21 -16.09
N ASP A 599 -7.38 -28.37 -15.66
CA ASP A 599 -8.71 -28.52 -15.07
C ASP A 599 -8.59 -28.39 -13.54
N PRO A 600 -8.97 -27.23 -12.96
CA PRO A 600 -8.79 -27.00 -11.53
C PRO A 600 -9.74 -27.84 -10.66
N GLY A 601 -10.79 -28.44 -11.24
CA GLY A 601 -11.84 -29.11 -10.49
C GLY A 601 -12.63 -28.18 -9.58
N GLU A 602 -12.91 -28.65 -8.37
CA GLU A 602 -13.64 -27.84 -7.39
C GLU A 602 -12.83 -26.64 -6.89
N PRO A 603 -13.48 -25.49 -6.66
CA PRO A 603 -12.82 -24.31 -6.14
C PRO A 603 -12.24 -24.56 -4.75
N PHE A 604 -11.07 -24.00 -4.48
CA PHE A 604 -10.44 -24.00 -3.16
C PHE A 604 -11.36 -23.41 -2.08
N ARG A 605 -12.14 -22.37 -2.45
CA ARG A 605 -13.13 -21.73 -1.59
C ARG A 605 -14.23 -21.07 -2.43
N VAL A 606 -15.46 -21.08 -1.92
CA VAL A 606 -16.57 -20.29 -2.45
C VAL A 606 -16.90 -19.20 -1.44
N ARG A 607 -16.84 -17.93 -1.90
CA ARG A 607 -17.21 -16.76 -1.11
C ARG A 607 -18.53 -16.21 -1.59
N ARG A 608 -19.49 -16.15 -0.70
CA ARG A 608 -20.82 -15.61 -0.99
C ARG A 608 -20.94 -14.21 -0.42
N GLN A 609 -21.05 -13.24 -1.29
CA GLN A 609 -21.37 -11.86 -0.96
C GLN A 609 -22.83 -11.57 -1.27
N LYS A 610 -23.38 -10.48 -0.73
CA LYS A 610 -24.79 -10.11 -0.93
C LYS A 610 -25.15 -9.90 -2.41
N TRP A 611 -24.20 -9.44 -3.20
CA TRP A 611 -24.38 -9.07 -4.61
C TRP A 611 -23.76 -10.05 -5.62
N ALA A 612 -22.83 -10.92 -5.18
CA ALA A 612 -22.16 -11.92 -6.03
C ALA A 612 -21.62 -13.12 -5.25
N THR A 613 -21.43 -14.22 -5.95
CA THR A 613 -20.69 -15.37 -5.45
C THR A 613 -19.34 -15.41 -6.14
N PHE A 614 -18.25 -15.49 -5.36
CA PHE A 614 -16.90 -15.59 -5.89
C PHE A 614 -16.35 -16.99 -5.68
N TYR A 615 -15.77 -17.51 -6.73
CA TYR A 615 -15.07 -18.80 -6.76
C TYR A 615 -13.57 -18.53 -6.68
N VAL A 616 -12.92 -19.10 -5.68
CA VAL A 616 -11.48 -18.92 -5.44
C VAL A 616 -10.76 -20.21 -5.77
N TYR A 617 -9.79 -20.14 -6.66
CA TYR A 617 -8.92 -21.26 -7.02
C TYR A 617 -7.49 -20.95 -6.55
N ARG A 618 -6.81 -21.96 -6.04
CA ARG A 618 -5.42 -21.86 -5.63
C ARG A 618 -4.53 -22.56 -6.64
N MET A 619 -3.53 -21.87 -7.14
CA MET A 619 -2.48 -22.43 -7.98
C MET A 619 -1.14 -22.33 -7.26
N VAL A 620 -0.33 -23.35 -7.36
CA VAL A 620 1.03 -23.39 -6.83
C VAL A 620 1.98 -23.59 -8.00
N VAL A 621 2.97 -22.69 -8.12
CA VAL A 621 4.00 -22.77 -9.15
C VAL A 621 5.35 -22.92 -8.47
N THR A 622 6.09 -23.95 -8.88
CA THR A 622 7.46 -24.20 -8.43
C THR A 622 8.39 -24.04 -9.61
N SER A 623 9.37 -23.15 -9.52
CA SER A 623 10.41 -22.95 -10.52
C SER A 623 11.76 -23.27 -9.89
N ARG A 624 12.54 -24.21 -10.45
CA ARG A 624 13.83 -24.62 -9.85
C ARG A 624 14.95 -23.64 -10.07
N THR A 625 14.94 -22.95 -11.21
CA THR A 625 15.98 -21.99 -11.59
C THR A 625 15.36 -20.67 -12.04
N GLY A 626 16.19 -19.69 -12.35
CA GLY A 626 15.76 -18.40 -12.87
C GLY A 626 16.91 -17.63 -13.45
N SER A 627 16.61 -16.48 -14.01
CA SER A 627 17.57 -15.49 -14.47
C SER A 627 17.26 -14.13 -13.89
N VAL A 628 18.28 -13.28 -13.80
CA VAL A 628 18.08 -11.89 -13.38
C VAL A 628 17.46 -11.14 -14.56
N LYS A 629 16.25 -10.64 -14.36
CA LYS A 629 15.59 -9.72 -15.29
C LYS A 629 15.58 -8.33 -14.69
N HIS A 630 16.10 -7.41 -15.44
CA HIS A 630 16.06 -6.00 -15.12
C HIS A 630 14.69 -5.45 -15.48
N TRP A 631 14.02 -4.85 -14.52
CA TRP A 631 12.74 -4.21 -14.74
C TRP A 631 12.81 -2.74 -14.41
N VAL A 632 12.35 -1.97 -15.37
CA VAL A 632 12.21 -0.55 -15.24
C VAL A 632 10.73 -0.25 -15.04
N ARG A 633 10.38 0.34 -13.91
CA ARG A 633 9.00 0.72 -13.63
C ARG A 633 8.58 1.84 -14.58
N GLN A 634 7.80 1.47 -15.58
CA GLN A 634 7.18 2.44 -16.46
C GLN A 634 5.86 2.89 -15.85
N TYR A 635 5.74 4.18 -15.59
CA TYR A 635 4.45 4.77 -15.31
C TYR A 635 3.71 4.95 -16.65
N PRO A 636 2.38 4.74 -16.68
CA PRO A 636 1.62 4.98 -17.90
C PRO A 636 1.93 6.36 -18.46
N PRO A 637 2.23 6.49 -19.78
CA PRO A 637 2.62 7.77 -20.40
C PRO A 637 1.59 8.89 -20.21
N ASN A 638 0.32 8.53 -19.98
CA ASN A 638 -0.76 9.48 -19.70
C ASN A 638 -0.65 10.18 -18.34
N ASN A 639 0.10 9.61 -17.39
CA ASN A 639 0.25 10.15 -16.06
C ASN A 639 1.56 10.93 -15.87
N CYS A 640 2.64 10.54 -16.58
CA CYS A 640 3.95 11.21 -16.45
C CYS A 640 4.77 11.04 -17.75
N PRO A 641 4.50 11.85 -18.80
CA PRO A 641 5.19 11.71 -20.09
C PRO A 641 6.70 12.02 -20.04
N THR A 642 7.17 12.73 -19.02
CA THR A 642 8.57 13.16 -18.86
C THR A 642 9.25 12.52 -17.65
N PHE A 643 8.76 11.37 -17.18
CA PHE A 643 9.34 10.71 -16.03
C PHE A 643 10.82 10.38 -16.28
N VAL A 644 11.70 11.04 -15.53
CA VAL A 644 13.12 10.68 -15.51
C VAL A 644 13.23 9.37 -14.73
N GLN A 645 13.65 8.35 -15.43
CA GLN A 645 13.89 7.03 -14.89
C GLN A 645 14.95 7.11 -13.80
N ASP A 646 14.55 6.93 -12.55
CA ASP A 646 15.49 6.83 -11.44
C ASP A 646 16.03 5.39 -11.38
N ASP A 647 17.35 5.24 -11.33
CA ASP A 647 18.00 3.94 -11.09
C ASP A 647 17.48 3.23 -9.82
N ARG A 648 16.89 3.96 -8.87
CA ARG A 648 16.23 3.41 -7.68
C ARG A 648 14.87 2.78 -7.96
N THR A 649 14.23 3.11 -9.07
CA THR A 649 12.98 2.46 -9.53
C THR A 649 13.27 1.24 -10.39
N ASN A 650 14.52 1.05 -10.76
CA ASN A 650 15.00 -0.11 -11.50
C ASN A 650 15.23 -1.26 -10.52
N GLU A 651 14.50 -2.33 -10.70
CA GLU A 651 14.61 -3.51 -9.85
C GLU A 651 15.09 -4.70 -10.67
N ASN A 652 15.98 -5.48 -10.08
CA ASN A 652 16.42 -6.75 -10.63
C ASN A 652 15.65 -7.87 -9.95
N PHE A 653 14.84 -8.58 -10.72
CA PHE A 653 14.11 -9.74 -10.25
C PHE A 653 14.79 -11.03 -10.70
N PHE A 654 15.01 -11.94 -9.76
CA PHE A 654 15.42 -13.29 -10.10
C PHE A 654 14.18 -14.09 -10.47
N THR A 655 13.87 -14.13 -11.78
CA THR A 655 12.62 -14.63 -12.34
C THR A 655 12.82 -15.96 -13.03
N GLY A 656 11.97 -16.94 -12.71
CA GLY A 656 11.97 -18.26 -13.35
C GLY A 656 11.11 -18.27 -14.60
N VAL A 657 9.83 -17.97 -14.46
CA VAL A 657 8.85 -17.97 -15.55
C VAL A 657 7.88 -16.79 -15.46
N ALA A 658 7.34 -16.39 -16.60
CA ALA A 658 6.15 -15.55 -16.67
C ALA A 658 4.91 -16.41 -16.97
N LEU A 659 3.81 -16.10 -16.31
CA LEU A 659 2.51 -16.71 -16.50
C LEU A 659 1.55 -15.67 -17.06
N ALA A 660 0.98 -15.90 -18.23
CA ALA A 660 -0.14 -15.14 -18.74
C ALA A 660 -1.39 -16.02 -18.74
N TYR A 661 -2.45 -15.57 -18.06
CA TYR A 661 -3.74 -16.25 -18.11
C TYR A 661 -4.41 -15.92 -19.44
N LEU A 662 -4.76 -16.95 -20.21
CA LEU A 662 -5.36 -16.79 -21.52
C LEU A 662 -6.89 -16.95 -21.51
N GLY A 663 -7.48 -17.37 -20.40
CA GLY A 663 -8.93 -17.54 -20.22
C GLY A 663 -9.39 -18.95 -19.91
N ALA A 664 -10.71 -19.15 -19.89
CA ALA A 664 -11.37 -20.40 -19.56
C ALA A 664 -11.94 -21.04 -20.81
N GLY A 665 -11.36 -22.13 -21.33
CA GLY A 665 -11.97 -22.94 -22.41
C GLY A 665 -11.12 -23.17 -23.67
N ALA A 666 -11.63 -23.97 -24.60
CA ALA A 666 -10.85 -24.48 -25.73
C ALA A 666 -10.85 -23.58 -26.99
N GLN A 667 -11.66 -22.53 -27.04
CA GLN A 667 -11.89 -21.70 -28.27
C GLN A 667 -11.08 -20.40 -28.32
N LEU A 668 -9.95 -20.33 -27.65
CA LEU A 668 -9.29 -19.06 -27.30
C LEU A 668 -8.25 -18.58 -28.30
N ASP A 669 -7.89 -19.34 -29.33
CA ASP A 669 -6.82 -18.91 -30.24
C ASP A 669 -7.22 -17.67 -31.05
N ALA A 670 -8.45 -17.58 -31.53
CA ALA A 670 -8.90 -16.42 -32.31
C ALA A 670 -8.94 -15.12 -31.47
N ASP A 671 -9.47 -15.20 -30.25
CA ASP A 671 -9.64 -14.02 -29.38
C ASP A 671 -8.32 -13.46 -28.80
N LEU A 672 -7.26 -14.27 -28.75
CA LEU A 672 -5.96 -13.87 -28.19
C LEU A 672 -5.11 -13.08 -29.17
N TYR A 673 -5.29 -13.29 -30.46
CA TYR A 673 -4.50 -12.69 -31.52
C TYR A 673 -5.33 -11.67 -32.33
N GLU A 674 -6.39 -11.14 -31.73
CA GLU A 674 -7.23 -10.14 -32.38
C GLU A 674 -6.58 -8.77 -32.38
N VAL A 675 -6.45 -8.22 -33.57
CA VAL A 675 -5.98 -6.87 -33.83
C VAL A 675 -6.97 -6.14 -34.74
N GLN A 676 -7.28 -4.90 -34.38
CA GLN A 676 -7.99 -4.01 -35.27
C GLN A 676 -7.03 -2.95 -35.83
N TRP A 677 -7.00 -2.80 -37.13
CA TRP A 677 -6.17 -1.83 -37.81
C TRP A 677 -6.88 -0.47 -37.89
N GLY A 678 -6.15 0.60 -37.56
CA GLY A 678 -6.60 1.98 -37.71
C GLY A 678 -5.92 2.68 -38.87
N ASN A 679 -5.90 4.03 -38.82
CA ASN A 679 -5.26 4.82 -39.87
C ASN A 679 -3.80 4.41 -40.04
N THR A 680 -3.44 4.19 -41.31
CA THR A 680 -2.09 3.82 -41.71
C THR A 680 -1.59 4.76 -42.78
N VAL A 681 -0.37 5.23 -42.63
CA VAL A 681 0.32 6.10 -43.58
C VAL A 681 1.56 5.35 -44.07
N ALA A 682 1.56 5.05 -45.34
CA ALA A 682 2.68 4.41 -46.04
C ALA A 682 2.94 5.14 -47.35
N PRO A 683 4.20 5.28 -47.81
CA PRO A 683 4.47 5.83 -49.14
C PRO A 683 3.99 4.85 -50.21
N PRO A 684 3.25 5.31 -51.24
CA PRO A 684 2.75 4.46 -52.31
C PRO A 684 3.86 4.01 -53.27
N ARG A 685 4.99 4.72 -53.27
CA ARG A 685 6.14 4.46 -54.11
C ARG A 685 7.43 4.57 -53.29
N VAL A 686 8.32 3.61 -53.48
CA VAL A 686 9.63 3.55 -52.81
C VAL A 686 10.68 3.08 -53.79
N ARG A 687 11.99 3.30 -53.51
CA ARG A 687 13.06 2.75 -54.37
C ARG A 687 13.47 1.35 -53.90
N ALA A 688 13.90 0.55 -54.85
CA ALA A 688 14.43 -0.79 -54.56
C ALA A 688 15.56 -0.74 -53.51
N GLY A 689 15.44 -1.56 -52.45
CA GLY A 689 16.37 -1.62 -51.34
C GLY A 689 16.33 -0.42 -50.38
N GLU A 690 15.45 0.56 -50.56
CA GLU A 690 15.33 1.72 -49.72
C GLU A 690 14.61 1.34 -48.37
N ALA A 691 15.10 1.91 -47.27
CA ALA A 691 14.41 1.83 -45.99
C ALA A 691 13.47 3.01 -45.82
N PHE A 692 12.20 2.73 -45.49
CA PHE A 692 11.16 3.74 -45.28
C PHE A 692 10.36 3.46 -44.05
N ALA A 693 9.55 4.40 -43.60
CA ALA A 693 8.70 4.28 -42.42
C ALA A 693 7.23 4.14 -42.81
N VAL A 694 6.56 3.23 -42.11
CA VAL A 694 5.09 3.07 -42.17
C VAL A 694 4.55 3.36 -40.76
N THR A 695 3.68 4.35 -40.65
CA THR A 695 3.04 4.65 -39.37
C THR A 695 1.64 4.07 -39.37
N THR A 696 1.36 3.18 -38.42
CA THR A 696 0.04 2.55 -38.31
C THR A 696 -0.49 2.65 -36.88
N ARG A 697 -1.80 2.74 -36.78
CA ARG A 697 -2.48 2.66 -35.48
C ARG A 697 -3.10 1.29 -35.33
N LEU A 698 -2.82 0.67 -34.19
CA LEU A 698 -3.30 -0.65 -33.82
C LEU A 698 -4.22 -0.54 -32.60
N PHE A 699 -5.25 -1.38 -32.57
CA PHE A 699 -6.09 -1.60 -31.38
C PHE A 699 -5.87 -3.02 -30.90
N ASN A 700 -5.56 -3.17 -29.64
CA ASN A 700 -5.51 -4.48 -29.01
C ASN A 700 -6.93 -4.97 -28.73
N GLN A 701 -7.47 -5.76 -29.65
CA GLN A 701 -8.75 -6.45 -29.49
C GLN A 701 -8.60 -7.82 -28.81
N SER A 702 -7.38 -8.22 -28.50
CA SER A 702 -7.10 -9.47 -27.80
C SER A 702 -7.49 -9.38 -26.32
N ARG A 703 -7.58 -10.52 -25.65
CA ARG A 703 -7.90 -10.59 -24.22
C ARG A 703 -6.69 -10.44 -23.32
N PHE A 704 -5.49 -10.27 -23.86
CA PHE A 704 -4.26 -10.08 -23.09
C PHE A 704 -3.53 -8.79 -23.51
N PRO A 705 -2.76 -8.18 -22.61
CA PRO A 705 -1.94 -7.04 -23.01
C PRO A 705 -0.78 -7.48 -23.90
N TRP A 706 -0.52 -6.68 -24.93
CA TRP A 706 0.68 -6.84 -25.73
C TRP A 706 1.86 -6.28 -24.94
N THR A 707 2.82 -7.14 -24.62
CA THR A 707 4.01 -6.75 -23.88
C THR A 707 5.06 -6.14 -24.81
N ALA A 708 5.73 -5.08 -24.34
CA ALA A 708 6.72 -4.36 -25.13
C ALA A 708 8.14 -4.96 -25.01
N ASP A 709 8.38 -5.77 -23.98
CA ASP A 709 9.69 -6.36 -23.63
C ASP A 709 9.54 -7.81 -23.16
N GLY A 710 10.67 -8.47 -22.92
CA GLY A 710 10.74 -9.88 -22.55
C GLY A 710 10.72 -10.85 -23.73
N ALA A 711 10.87 -12.15 -23.45
CA ALA A 711 10.90 -13.21 -24.46
C ALA A 711 9.57 -13.40 -25.21
N ALA A 712 8.47 -13.02 -24.58
CA ALA A 712 7.11 -13.11 -25.12
C ALA A 712 6.53 -11.73 -25.48
N ARG A 713 7.34 -10.81 -25.98
CA ARG A 713 6.89 -9.48 -26.41
C ARG A 713 6.11 -9.56 -27.71
N VAL A 714 5.20 -8.63 -27.92
CA VAL A 714 4.52 -8.43 -29.19
C VAL A 714 5.23 -7.33 -29.96
N ASN A 715 5.70 -7.69 -31.17
CA ASN A 715 6.28 -6.75 -32.10
C ASN A 715 5.34 -6.55 -33.30
N LEU A 716 5.38 -5.38 -33.92
CA LEU A 716 4.86 -5.22 -35.26
C LEU A 716 5.95 -5.65 -36.25
N ALA A 717 5.62 -6.46 -37.23
CA ALA A 717 6.47 -6.92 -38.26
C ALA A 717 5.77 -6.87 -39.61
N TYR A 718 6.43 -7.32 -40.67
CA TYR A 718 5.85 -7.31 -41.99
C TYR A 718 6.39 -8.45 -42.85
N HIS A 719 5.57 -8.76 -43.87
CA HIS A 719 5.91 -9.64 -44.97
C HIS A 719 5.83 -8.84 -46.30
N TRP A 720 6.57 -9.29 -47.31
CA TRP A 720 6.38 -8.81 -48.64
C TRP A 720 5.78 -9.91 -49.51
N LEU A 721 4.71 -9.56 -50.26
CA LEU A 721 4.06 -10.41 -51.23
C LEU A 721 4.28 -9.85 -52.63
N ASP A 722 4.37 -10.71 -53.64
CA ASP A 722 4.33 -10.29 -55.03
C ASP A 722 2.86 -9.90 -55.45
N ALA A 723 2.68 -9.39 -56.67
CA ALA A 723 1.35 -9.00 -57.18
C ALA A 723 0.34 -10.16 -57.22
N GLY A 724 0.82 -11.40 -57.23
CA GLY A 724 0.00 -12.61 -57.16
C GLY A 724 -0.34 -13.07 -55.74
N GLY A 725 0.18 -12.39 -54.72
CA GLY A 725 -0.04 -12.75 -53.31
C GLY A 725 0.92 -13.81 -52.77
N LYS A 726 1.93 -14.19 -53.54
CA LYS A 726 2.97 -15.10 -53.04
C LYS A 726 3.98 -14.36 -52.18
N GLN A 727 4.27 -14.88 -50.98
CA GLN A 727 5.23 -14.32 -50.04
C GLN A 727 6.67 -14.42 -50.59
N ILE A 728 7.35 -13.27 -50.66
CA ILE A 728 8.73 -13.14 -51.13
C ILE A 728 9.70 -12.77 -50.02
N VAL A 729 9.20 -12.14 -48.93
CA VAL A 729 9.93 -11.93 -47.69
C VAL A 729 9.02 -12.39 -46.55
N GLU A 730 9.44 -13.45 -45.88
CA GLU A 730 8.67 -14.05 -44.80
C GLU A 730 8.82 -13.30 -43.48
N ASP A 731 10.02 -12.76 -43.24
CA ASP A 731 10.38 -12.24 -41.94
C ASP A 731 11.04 -10.86 -42.07
N GLY A 732 10.21 -9.82 -42.05
CA GLY A 732 10.64 -8.44 -42.07
C GLY A 732 11.16 -7.95 -40.71
N LEU A 733 11.67 -6.71 -40.71
CA LEU A 733 12.18 -6.09 -39.49
C LEU A 733 11.11 -6.04 -38.38
N ARG A 734 11.55 -6.26 -37.14
CA ARG A 734 10.72 -6.16 -35.94
C ARG A 734 10.72 -4.75 -35.39
N THR A 735 9.54 -4.23 -35.07
CA THR A 735 9.38 -2.98 -34.31
C THR A 735 8.66 -3.28 -33.00
N PRO A 736 9.30 -3.09 -31.84
CA PRO A 736 8.66 -3.33 -30.57
C PRO A 736 7.51 -2.35 -30.34
N MET A 737 6.49 -2.78 -29.58
CA MET A 737 5.47 -1.86 -29.11
C MET A 737 6.16 -0.81 -28.20
N PRO A 738 5.82 0.48 -28.34
CA PRO A 738 6.50 1.54 -27.57
C PRO A 738 6.18 1.48 -26.06
N TRP A 739 5.13 0.79 -25.67
CA TRP A 739 4.71 0.49 -24.29
C TRP A 739 3.82 -0.75 -24.30
N PRO A 740 3.58 -1.41 -23.14
CA PRO A 740 2.59 -2.48 -23.04
C PRO A 740 1.18 -1.94 -23.39
N VAL A 741 0.50 -2.62 -24.29
CA VAL A 741 -0.81 -2.21 -24.80
C VAL A 741 -1.91 -3.09 -24.17
N PRO A 742 -2.67 -2.61 -23.19
CA PRO A 742 -3.77 -3.35 -22.59
C PRO A 742 -4.88 -3.73 -23.58
N PRO A 743 -5.72 -4.73 -23.29
CA PRO A 743 -6.93 -5.01 -24.05
C PRO A 743 -7.82 -3.75 -24.23
N GLY A 744 -8.30 -3.50 -25.43
CA GLY A 744 -9.11 -2.34 -25.78
C GLY A 744 -8.34 -1.03 -25.98
N GLU A 745 -7.04 -1.00 -25.74
CA GLU A 745 -6.20 0.18 -25.93
C GLU A 745 -5.63 0.30 -27.33
N ARG A 746 -5.17 1.52 -27.65
CA ARG A 746 -4.62 1.91 -28.95
C ARG A 746 -3.15 2.20 -28.85
N VAL A 747 -2.40 1.85 -29.87
CA VAL A 747 -0.99 2.22 -30.00
C VAL A 747 -0.70 2.69 -31.41
N SER A 748 0.11 3.74 -31.55
CA SER A 748 0.69 4.13 -32.84
C SER A 748 2.12 3.60 -32.92
N VAL A 749 2.41 2.87 -33.97
CA VAL A 749 3.74 2.28 -34.20
C VAL A 749 4.29 2.81 -35.51
N GLN A 750 5.54 3.27 -35.48
CA GLN A 750 6.29 3.63 -36.68
C GLN A 750 7.21 2.45 -37.04
N GLN A 751 6.75 1.63 -37.96
CA GLN A 751 7.46 0.46 -38.47
C GLN A 751 8.52 0.89 -39.49
N LYS A 752 9.76 0.46 -39.28
CA LYS A 752 10.82 0.56 -40.30
C LYS A 752 10.68 -0.61 -41.27
N VAL A 753 10.55 -0.31 -42.55
CA VAL A 753 10.33 -1.28 -43.62
C VAL A 753 11.50 -1.17 -44.63
N LEU A 754 12.03 -2.31 -45.06
CA LEU A 754 13.02 -2.37 -46.13
C LEU A 754 12.31 -2.82 -47.45
N ALA A 755 12.42 -2.04 -48.48
CA ALA A 755 11.83 -2.37 -49.79
C ALA A 755 12.51 -3.58 -50.43
N PRO A 756 11.76 -4.38 -51.21
CA PRO A 756 12.36 -5.44 -52.03
C PRO A 756 13.48 -4.91 -52.94
N PRO A 757 14.50 -5.73 -53.21
CA PRO A 757 15.67 -5.30 -54.05
C PRO A 757 15.32 -5.17 -55.54
N ALA A 758 14.24 -5.79 -56.00
CA ALA A 758 13.82 -5.74 -57.39
C ALA A 758 12.65 -4.74 -57.57
N PRO A 759 12.68 -3.94 -58.67
CA PRO A 759 11.55 -3.07 -59.01
C PRO A 759 10.28 -3.90 -59.35
N GLY A 760 9.09 -3.41 -59.00
CA GLY A 760 7.83 -4.10 -59.33
C GLY A 760 6.69 -3.64 -58.42
N SER A 761 5.50 -4.22 -58.64
CA SER A 761 4.36 -4.01 -57.82
C SER A 761 4.29 -5.08 -56.72
N TYR A 762 4.26 -4.67 -55.47
CA TYR A 762 4.28 -5.54 -54.31
C TYR A 762 3.15 -5.18 -53.33
N ILE A 763 2.87 -6.13 -52.45
CA ILE A 763 1.97 -5.91 -51.29
C ILE A 763 2.80 -6.00 -50.04
N LEU A 764 2.86 -4.90 -49.29
CA LEU A 764 3.36 -4.88 -47.90
C LEU A 764 2.28 -5.39 -46.97
N GLU A 765 2.53 -6.50 -46.31
CA GLU A 765 1.61 -7.10 -45.37
C GLU A 765 2.13 -6.88 -43.95
N LEU A 766 1.44 -6.08 -43.14
CA LEU A 766 1.76 -5.87 -41.75
C LEU A 766 1.08 -6.95 -40.90
N ASP A 767 1.83 -7.57 -40.01
CA ASP A 767 1.36 -8.62 -39.09
C ASP A 767 2.06 -8.49 -37.72
N PRO A 768 1.32 -8.38 -36.61
CA PRO A 768 1.93 -8.48 -35.30
C PRO A 768 2.46 -9.90 -35.07
N VAL A 769 3.56 -9.98 -34.37
CA VAL A 769 4.15 -11.26 -33.97
C VAL A 769 4.33 -11.32 -32.45
N PHE A 770 3.85 -12.37 -31.86
CA PHE A 770 4.12 -12.71 -30.49
C PHE A 770 5.39 -13.55 -30.47
N GLU A 771 6.50 -12.92 -30.12
CA GLU A 771 7.84 -13.53 -30.24
C GLU A 771 7.90 -14.88 -29.53
N THR A 772 8.59 -15.82 -30.13
CA THR A 772 8.74 -17.21 -29.69
C THR A 772 7.44 -18.03 -29.62
N VAL A 773 6.29 -17.46 -30.07
CA VAL A 773 4.96 -18.11 -29.96
C VAL A 773 4.34 -18.27 -31.33
N ALA A 774 3.85 -17.18 -31.95
CA ALA A 774 3.17 -17.22 -33.24
C ALA A 774 2.99 -15.84 -33.87
N TRP A 775 2.85 -15.80 -35.19
CA TRP A 775 2.29 -14.68 -35.92
C TRP A 775 0.79 -14.58 -35.65
N PHE A 776 0.27 -13.36 -35.57
CA PHE A 776 -1.16 -13.17 -35.31
C PHE A 776 -1.99 -13.76 -36.46
N SER A 777 -1.56 -13.57 -37.71
CA SER A 777 -2.23 -14.13 -38.89
C SER A 777 -2.41 -15.65 -38.82
N GLN A 778 -1.47 -16.39 -38.26
CA GLN A 778 -1.54 -17.84 -38.11
C GLN A 778 -2.64 -18.29 -37.13
N LYS A 779 -3.11 -17.39 -36.27
CA LYS A 779 -4.04 -17.69 -35.18
C LYS A 779 -5.39 -17.00 -35.31
N ASN A 780 -5.46 -15.88 -36.00
CA ASN A 780 -6.67 -15.06 -36.14
C ASN A 780 -7.39 -15.20 -37.50
N GLY A 781 -7.06 -16.22 -38.27
CA GLY A 781 -7.67 -16.46 -39.58
C GLY A 781 -7.09 -15.59 -40.70
N GLY A 782 -5.83 -15.15 -40.57
CA GLY A 782 -5.15 -14.39 -41.61
C GLY A 782 -5.47 -12.89 -41.65
N LYS A 783 -5.94 -12.32 -40.53
CA LYS A 783 -6.27 -10.89 -40.40
C LYS A 783 -5.00 -10.03 -40.32
N THR A 784 -4.47 -9.67 -41.50
CA THR A 784 -3.32 -8.77 -41.68
C THR A 784 -3.74 -7.46 -42.30
N LEU A 785 -2.85 -6.46 -42.31
CA LEU A 785 -3.07 -5.23 -43.07
C LEU A 785 -2.23 -5.25 -44.35
N ARG A 786 -2.87 -5.23 -45.52
CA ARG A 786 -2.20 -5.27 -46.83
C ARG A 786 -2.20 -3.90 -47.48
N ILE A 787 -1.04 -3.45 -47.90
CA ILE A 787 -0.81 -2.13 -48.49
C ILE A 787 -0.10 -2.32 -49.81
N PRO A 788 -0.69 -1.93 -50.97
CA PRO A 788 0.00 -1.97 -52.25
C PRO A 788 1.12 -0.90 -52.32
N VAL A 789 2.30 -1.31 -52.75
CA VAL A 789 3.48 -0.44 -52.87
C VAL A 789 4.16 -0.70 -54.24
N GLU A 790 4.46 0.37 -54.95
CA GLU A 790 5.25 0.31 -56.17
C GLU A 790 6.74 0.53 -55.85
N VAL A 791 7.58 -0.45 -56.13
CA VAL A 791 9.01 -0.36 -55.98
C VAL A 791 9.66 0.09 -57.29
N LEU A 792 10.20 1.30 -57.27
CA LEU A 792 10.87 1.92 -58.41
C LEU A 792 12.32 1.42 -58.53
N PRO A 793 12.92 1.49 -59.71
CA PRO A 793 14.38 1.17 -59.86
C PRO A 793 15.22 1.97 -58.89
N GLY A 794 16.17 1.34 -58.28
CA GLY A 794 17.18 1.99 -57.45
C GLY A 794 17.91 3.06 -58.27
N GLY A 795 17.98 4.30 -57.74
CA GLY A 795 18.79 5.31 -58.44
C GLY A 795 20.23 4.85 -58.48
N SER A 796 20.80 4.73 -59.65
CA SER A 796 22.24 4.69 -59.77
C SER A 796 22.74 6.05 -59.27
N ASP A 797 23.35 6.06 -58.06
CA ASP A 797 24.16 7.20 -57.67
C ASP A 797 25.25 7.38 -58.70
N ALA A 798 25.05 8.33 -59.63
CA ALA A 798 26.15 8.90 -60.34
C ALA A 798 27.03 9.60 -59.30
N ARG A 799 28.17 9.03 -59.06
CA ARG A 799 29.46 9.48 -58.45
C ARG A 799 29.43 10.79 -57.65
#